data_d9c512673c86b3dd58e7632acebf3a8c
#
_entry.id   d9c512673c86b3dd58e7632acebf3a8c
#
_cell.length_a   1.000
_cell.length_b   1.000
_cell.length_c   1.000
_cell.angle_alpha   90.00
_cell.angle_beta   90.00
_cell.angle_gamma   90.00
#
_symmetry.space_group_name_H-M   'P 1'
#
loop_
_entity.id
_entity.type
_entity.pdbx_description
1 polymer ?
#
loop_
_entity_poly.entity_id
_entity_poly.type
_entity_poly.pdbx_seq_one_letter_code
_entity_poly.pdbx_strand_id
1 'polypeptide(L)'
;MKTKFLLLFILGILYAGSAVSQTTNLALRFNGDGQVDCGTIQDLDNLDLYAIQFLVNPSEWVENAYVFKRGSGDEEFSLRLGSTGQLIYKTGAQEITATTELPVGEWTQLTISAFANGIDVWTNGVKAWKANASGAVIPASESPFVIGERFKGRIDEFRFWNTEMPGDEPENLMFRNTVNKFHPKYDHLLFYYKFDQDQCDDIVDYKLAHHGTPVNVTREAVTDNDYFKYRVVSGYSSFVRHSDRLQIDRDMHLLTNDVIFLDGQVSGYTGEITMTYPDNQGTLENASYESSYEGRNGVVRFNGEGAGMHVGDKVLNANLGLPTLNYGTIEAWINIEEWRTDAAIFNKSDDNHQLAIKLGDESKKELLVVVNGYTYNFENALKADGWEHIAVAIVSSTGRAQARVRLYTNSGATQAYSTRISTTDADDDFTFLSTTADAVVGENFKGYIDEVMVWGNSRDANKVAQDAEGTSGDLTFPGGGDGAIYLLSYWKFDDAENPGKDTRSWKEMLGEIRKMYEGYRGYKIRIGLISSDKDDSGNKVWLSHISEAAWREQLVADVKELLPYCDGIDIDFEWLYSGDSRWNTGYGPMVEQLREAIPSDKVFSVSLHPVAYYLPAEYIDMPDYYTFQIYGPAVTWFAYNNYVAAYNDFIAWGFPKEKIGMSYPTTASTGSTVSGYKNIVAANPDLTTDQNTATMSGSTFTFNGVDCVKDKMNFILEQNSGTVMYFDMGNDVSVSDPLSLIRAANLVISANVDTLITSTEVSALPELTRENPQQTKLVYDEQARQIVVASVSDAELLRVALYSVSGMMLRDEKASGSQHSMRTDGLLSGIYIAQVRTTGGTDVFKFRVK
;
A
#
# COMPACT_ATOMS: atom_id res chain seq x y z
N MET A 1 -46.97 10.86 10.64
CA MET A 1 -45.65 11.42 11.01
C MET A 1 -44.80 10.45 11.83
N LYS A 2 -45.13 9.16 11.90
CA LYS A 2 -44.31 8.11 12.59
C LYS A 2 -43.67 7.10 11.65
N THR A 3 -43.98 7.13 10.36
CA THR A 3 -43.48 6.13 9.37
C THR A 3 -42.32 6.66 8.52
N LYS A 4 -41.99 7.95 8.57
CA LYS A 4 -40.85 8.53 7.84
C LYS A 4 -39.55 8.55 8.66
N PHE A 5 -39.60 8.32 9.97
CA PHE A 5 -38.42 8.28 10.83
C PHE A 5 -37.75 6.88 10.86
N LEU A 6 -38.48 5.85 10.47
CA LEU A 6 -37.94 4.48 10.45
C LEU A 6 -37.18 4.16 9.15
N LEU A 7 -37.47 4.86 8.04
CA LEU A 7 -36.76 4.68 6.78
C LEU A 7 -35.41 5.42 6.75
N LEU A 8 -35.24 6.52 7.50
CA LEU A 8 -33.96 7.21 7.62
C LEU A 8 -32.96 6.50 8.55
N PHE A 9 -33.46 5.63 9.45
CA PHE A 9 -32.57 4.83 10.34
C PHE A 9 -32.11 3.54 9.68
N ILE A 10 -32.79 3.05 8.65
CA ILE A 10 -32.42 1.85 7.89
C ILE A 10 -31.46 2.21 6.73
N LEU A 11 -31.51 3.43 6.19
CA LEU A 11 -30.54 3.94 5.21
C LEU A 11 -29.22 4.40 5.85
N GLY A 12 -29.19 4.64 7.17
CA GLY A 12 -27.96 4.98 7.90
C GLY A 12 -27.10 3.76 8.31
N ILE A 13 -27.62 2.54 8.15
CA ILE A 13 -26.91 1.29 8.53
C ILE A 13 -26.29 0.58 7.29
N LEU A 14 -26.64 1.02 6.08
CA LEU A 14 -26.10 0.46 4.83
C LEU A 14 -24.88 1.20 4.29
N TYR A 15 -24.36 2.22 4.98
CA TYR A 15 -23.08 2.89 4.71
C TYR A 15 -22.12 2.78 5.90
N ALA A 16 -22.16 1.69 6.63
CA ALA A 16 -20.98 1.22 7.33
C ALA A 16 -20.08 0.59 6.26
N GLY A 17 -19.32 1.43 5.56
CA GLY A 17 -18.16 0.95 4.83
C GLY A 17 -17.40 0.03 5.78
N SER A 18 -17.03 -1.14 5.32
CA SER A 18 -16.16 -2.05 6.01
C SER A 18 -14.91 -1.25 6.42
N ALA A 19 -14.92 -0.76 7.67
CA ALA A 19 -13.68 -0.44 8.35
C ALA A 19 -12.87 -1.73 8.22
N VAL A 20 -11.81 -1.71 7.43
CA VAL A 20 -10.81 -2.75 7.46
C VAL A 20 -10.32 -2.73 8.89
N SER A 21 -10.74 -3.71 9.67
CA SER A 21 -10.30 -3.90 11.04
C SER A 21 -8.79 -3.91 10.98
N GLN A 22 -8.12 -2.92 11.57
CA GLN A 22 -6.74 -3.07 11.94
C GLN A 22 -6.67 -4.39 12.67
N THR A 23 -5.91 -5.35 12.16
CA THR A 23 -5.74 -6.63 12.83
C THR A 23 -5.16 -6.32 14.20
N THR A 24 -5.99 -6.49 15.22
CA THR A 24 -5.57 -6.28 16.61
C THR A 24 -4.44 -7.24 16.88
N ASN A 25 -3.30 -6.76 17.39
CA ASN A 25 -2.25 -7.65 17.85
C ASN A 25 -2.79 -8.48 19.03
N LEU A 26 -2.83 -9.78 18.88
CA LEU A 26 -3.31 -10.70 19.87
C LEU A 26 -2.17 -11.62 20.33
N ALA A 27 -2.05 -11.80 21.63
CA ALA A 27 -1.20 -12.81 22.23
C ALA A 27 -2.04 -13.93 22.84
N LEU A 28 -1.46 -15.10 23.01
CA LEU A 28 -2.07 -16.16 23.80
C LEU A 28 -1.82 -15.96 25.29
N ARG A 29 -2.90 -15.99 26.06
CA ARG A 29 -2.88 -16.01 27.52
C ARG A 29 -3.02 -17.41 28.07
N PHE A 30 -2.09 -17.77 28.94
CA PHE A 30 -2.01 -19.03 29.68
C PHE A 30 -2.28 -18.77 31.16
N ASN A 31 -3.12 -19.60 31.78
CA ASN A 31 -3.53 -19.46 33.18
C ASN A 31 -2.99 -20.59 34.07
N GLY A 32 -2.06 -21.39 33.54
CA GLY A 32 -1.41 -22.49 34.27
C GLY A 32 -2.01 -23.89 34.04
N ASP A 33 -3.18 -23.95 33.41
CA ASP A 33 -3.85 -25.18 32.98
C ASP A 33 -4.06 -25.22 31.46
N GLY A 34 -3.53 -24.21 30.76
CA GLY A 34 -3.62 -24.07 29.32
C GLY A 34 -2.35 -24.48 28.59
N GLN A 35 -2.49 -24.88 27.35
CA GLN A 35 -1.39 -25.19 26.42
C GLN A 35 -1.84 -25.11 24.97
N VAL A 36 -0.86 -25.08 24.03
CA VAL A 36 -1.08 -25.33 22.62
C VAL A 36 -0.38 -26.62 22.23
N ASP A 37 -1.14 -27.59 21.73
CA ASP A 37 -0.63 -28.83 21.17
C ASP A 37 -0.36 -28.68 19.68
N CYS A 38 0.90 -28.64 19.28
CA CYS A 38 1.33 -28.49 17.89
C CYS A 38 1.54 -29.81 17.15
N GLY A 39 1.15 -30.94 17.78
CA GLY A 39 1.34 -32.27 17.23
C GLY A 39 2.81 -32.71 17.19
N THR A 40 3.05 -33.88 16.57
CA THR A 40 4.41 -34.38 16.37
C THR A 40 5.04 -33.66 15.20
N ILE A 41 6.19 -33.01 15.44
CA ILE A 41 6.97 -32.28 14.45
C ILE A 41 8.27 -33.03 14.20
N GLN A 42 8.29 -33.88 13.17
CA GLN A 42 9.47 -34.69 12.84
C GLN A 42 10.62 -33.85 12.27
N ASP A 43 10.32 -32.68 11.71
CA ASP A 43 11.33 -31.73 11.19
C ASP A 43 12.28 -31.20 12.30
N LEU A 44 11.95 -31.43 13.56
CA LEU A 44 12.82 -31.11 14.71
C LEU A 44 13.82 -32.21 15.02
N ASP A 45 13.64 -33.44 14.51
CA ASP A 45 14.44 -34.57 14.88
C ASP A 45 15.90 -34.42 14.43
N ASN A 46 16.81 -34.54 15.40
CA ASN A 46 18.25 -34.47 15.17
C ASN A 46 18.77 -33.15 14.63
N LEU A 47 18.02 -32.05 14.78
CA LEU A 47 18.55 -30.71 14.45
C LEU A 47 19.68 -30.34 15.41
N ASP A 48 20.80 -29.94 14.86
CA ASP A 48 22.00 -29.45 15.56
C ASP A 48 22.25 -27.95 15.35
N LEU A 49 21.61 -27.35 14.36
CA LEU A 49 21.57 -25.93 14.09
C LEU A 49 20.13 -25.45 14.06
N TYR A 50 19.75 -24.58 14.98
CA TYR A 50 18.38 -24.05 15.04
C TYR A 50 18.30 -22.75 15.83
N ALA A 51 17.21 -22.03 15.66
CA ALA A 51 16.88 -20.91 16.51
C ALA A 51 15.38 -20.91 16.87
N ILE A 52 15.10 -20.41 18.05
CA ILE A 52 13.73 -20.22 18.56
C ILE A 52 13.58 -18.78 19.00
N GLN A 53 12.54 -18.12 18.52
CA GLN A 53 12.25 -16.73 18.88
C GLN A 53 10.79 -16.59 19.29
N PHE A 54 10.54 -15.81 20.32
CA PHE A 54 9.17 -15.47 20.77
C PHE A 54 9.20 -14.29 21.71
N LEU A 55 8.03 -13.70 21.89
CA LEU A 55 7.76 -12.71 22.93
C LEU A 55 7.07 -13.40 24.10
N VAL A 56 7.50 -13.11 25.31
CA VAL A 56 6.98 -13.72 26.53
C VAL A 56 6.79 -12.67 27.63
N ASN A 57 5.66 -12.75 28.32
CA ASN A 57 5.34 -11.90 29.47
C ASN A 57 4.77 -12.79 30.60
N PRO A 58 5.59 -13.29 31.54
CA PRO A 58 5.12 -14.06 32.68
C PRO A 58 4.27 -13.18 33.60
N SER A 59 3.11 -13.66 34.02
CA SER A 59 2.33 -12.99 35.07
C SER A 59 2.77 -13.38 36.50
N GLU A 60 3.40 -14.53 36.62
CA GLU A 60 4.08 -15.00 37.82
C GLU A 60 5.08 -16.11 37.45
N TRP A 61 6.06 -16.34 38.30
CA TRP A 61 6.97 -17.48 38.12
C TRP A 61 6.36 -18.74 38.70
N VAL A 62 6.13 -19.74 37.88
CA VAL A 62 5.69 -21.07 38.29
C VAL A 62 6.85 -22.03 38.06
N GLU A 63 7.36 -22.61 39.11
CA GLU A 63 8.47 -23.57 39.00
C GLU A 63 8.10 -24.76 38.12
N ASN A 64 8.96 -25.09 37.17
CA ASN A 64 8.74 -26.11 36.13
C ASN A 64 7.51 -25.83 35.25
N ALA A 65 7.16 -24.56 35.03
CA ALA A 65 6.27 -24.15 33.96
C ALA A 65 7.05 -24.11 32.62
N TYR A 66 6.53 -24.72 31.58
CA TYR A 66 7.19 -24.81 30.29
C TYR A 66 6.71 -23.70 29.38
N VAL A 67 7.66 -22.96 28.80
CA VAL A 67 7.38 -22.07 27.66
C VAL A 67 7.13 -22.93 26.43
N PHE A 68 7.99 -23.93 26.22
CA PHE A 68 7.73 -25.02 25.26
C PHE A 68 8.33 -26.33 25.77
N LYS A 69 7.78 -27.44 25.27
CA LYS A 69 8.22 -28.78 25.62
C LYS A 69 7.92 -29.79 24.53
N ARG A 70 8.83 -30.72 24.32
CA ARG A 70 8.65 -31.94 23.53
C ARG A 70 9.36 -33.11 24.22
N GLY A 71 8.74 -34.24 24.29
CA GLY A 71 9.32 -35.43 24.89
C GLY A 71 9.50 -35.38 26.42
N SER A 72 10.22 -36.34 26.95
CA SER A 72 10.55 -36.49 28.38
C SER A 72 11.82 -37.29 28.55
N GLY A 73 12.48 -37.15 29.74
CA GLY A 73 13.72 -37.87 30.03
C GLY A 73 14.85 -37.50 29.06
N ASP A 74 15.44 -38.49 28.41
CA ASP A 74 16.52 -38.30 27.43
C ASP A 74 16.04 -37.87 26.03
N GLU A 75 14.72 -37.89 25.79
CA GLU A 75 14.11 -37.37 24.59
C GLU A 75 13.57 -35.94 24.77
N GLU A 76 13.74 -35.36 25.97
CA GLU A 76 13.17 -34.05 26.26
C GLU A 76 13.92 -32.93 25.56
N PHE A 77 13.15 -32.07 24.91
CA PHE A 77 13.54 -30.79 24.39
C PHE A 77 12.61 -29.72 24.96
N SER A 78 13.12 -28.84 25.80
CA SER A 78 12.24 -27.92 26.53
C SER A 78 12.94 -26.63 26.95
N LEU A 79 12.10 -25.60 27.18
CA LEU A 79 12.44 -24.41 27.95
C LEU A 79 11.42 -24.24 29.06
N ARG A 80 11.88 -24.24 30.31
CA ARG A 80 11.04 -24.03 31.48
C ARG A 80 11.57 -22.99 32.44
N LEU A 81 10.72 -22.54 33.34
CA LEU A 81 11.07 -21.57 34.37
C LEU A 81 11.53 -22.26 35.65
N GLY A 82 12.57 -21.73 36.28
CA GLY A 82 12.93 -21.98 37.66
C GLY A 82 12.07 -21.22 38.65
N SER A 83 12.31 -21.44 39.95
CA SER A 83 11.52 -20.83 41.03
C SER A 83 11.61 -19.30 41.12
N THR A 84 12.64 -18.69 40.53
CA THR A 84 12.85 -17.21 40.48
C THR A 84 12.83 -16.70 39.07
N GLY A 85 12.24 -17.47 38.12
CA GLY A 85 12.16 -17.02 36.71
C GLY A 85 13.39 -17.27 35.87
N GLN A 86 14.38 -18.01 36.39
CA GLN A 86 15.53 -18.46 35.60
C GLN A 86 15.06 -19.34 34.45
N LEU A 87 15.71 -19.18 33.29
CA LEU A 87 15.48 -20.02 32.14
C LEU A 87 16.26 -21.33 32.30
N ILE A 88 15.56 -22.45 32.26
CA ILE A 88 16.15 -23.77 32.26
C ILE A 88 15.87 -24.43 30.91
N TYR A 89 16.94 -24.57 30.12
CA TYR A 89 16.88 -25.18 28.80
C TYR A 89 17.34 -26.62 28.87
N LYS A 90 16.62 -27.52 28.23
CA LYS A 90 16.95 -28.94 28.18
C LYS A 90 16.91 -29.50 26.77
N THR A 91 17.93 -30.25 26.39
CA THR A 91 17.97 -31.03 25.16
C THR A 91 18.62 -32.37 25.42
N GLY A 92 17.82 -33.42 25.37
CA GLY A 92 18.25 -34.77 25.76
C GLY A 92 18.74 -34.86 27.21
N ALA A 93 19.89 -35.43 27.41
CA ALA A 93 20.50 -35.54 28.72
C ALA A 93 21.14 -34.23 29.24
N GLN A 94 21.26 -33.20 28.39
CA GLN A 94 21.81 -31.90 28.76
C GLN A 94 20.74 -30.99 29.35
N GLU A 95 20.99 -30.48 30.55
CA GLU A 95 20.15 -29.44 31.17
C GLU A 95 21.05 -28.27 31.54
N ILE A 96 20.63 -27.07 31.12
CA ILE A 96 21.39 -25.85 31.26
C ILE A 96 20.53 -24.79 31.90
N THR A 97 20.96 -24.25 33.04
CA THR A 97 20.29 -23.16 33.73
C THR A 97 20.97 -21.82 33.33
N ALA A 98 20.22 -20.92 32.76
CA ALA A 98 20.71 -19.59 32.46
C ALA A 98 20.80 -18.71 33.71
N THR A 99 21.71 -17.79 33.74
CA THR A 99 21.77 -16.74 34.81
C THR A 99 20.72 -15.65 34.59
N THR A 100 20.05 -15.67 33.42
CA THR A 100 19.00 -14.71 33.06
C THR A 100 17.66 -15.11 33.64
N GLU A 101 16.97 -14.17 34.25
CA GLU A 101 15.63 -14.30 34.79
C GLU A 101 14.65 -13.51 33.91
N LEU A 102 13.46 -14.05 33.64
CA LEU A 102 12.41 -13.32 32.96
C LEU A 102 11.69 -12.40 33.95
N PRO A 103 11.54 -11.10 33.67
CA PRO A 103 10.79 -10.22 34.56
C PRO A 103 9.29 -10.57 34.55
N VAL A 104 8.64 -10.44 35.70
CA VAL A 104 7.19 -10.61 35.82
C VAL A 104 6.46 -9.36 35.39
N GLY A 105 5.45 -9.52 34.52
CA GLY A 105 4.61 -8.44 34.06
C GLY A 105 5.21 -7.60 32.91
N GLU A 106 6.40 -7.94 32.48
CA GLU A 106 7.08 -7.23 31.38
C GLU A 106 7.23 -8.14 30.16
N TRP A 107 7.09 -7.58 28.98
CA TRP A 107 7.37 -8.30 27.75
C TRP A 107 8.88 -8.43 27.54
N THR A 108 9.32 -9.64 27.25
CA THR A 108 10.70 -9.94 26.87
C THR A 108 10.70 -10.66 25.53
N GLN A 109 11.46 -10.14 24.56
CA GLN A 109 11.80 -10.89 23.37
C GLN A 109 12.93 -11.85 23.73
N LEU A 110 12.73 -13.13 23.48
CA LEU A 110 13.71 -14.17 23.71
C LEU A 110 14.13 -14.80 22.38
N THR A 111 15.44 -14.92 22.16
CA THR A 111 16.01 -15.73 21.08
C THR A 111 16.98 -16.73 21.68
N ILE A 112 16.79 -18.00 21.34
CA ILE A 112 17.71 -19.09 21.66
C ILE A 112 18.27 -19.57 20.32
N SER A 113 19.58 -19.53 20.13
CA SER A 113 20.23 -20.04 18.94
C SER A 113 21.23 -21.12 19.30
N ALA A 114 21.05 -22.29 18.72
CA ALA A 114 21.96 -23.43 18.88
C ALA A 114 22.86 -23.55 17.65
N PHE A 115 24.13 -23.77 17.90
CA PHE A 115 25.18 -23.97 16.89
C PHE A 115 26.14 -25.08 17.33
N ALA A 116 26.98 -25.52 16.43
CA ALA A 116 27.79 -26.73 16.60
C ALA A 116 28.55 -26.87 17.97
N ASN A 117 28.88 -25.75 18.62
CA ASN A 117 29.67 -25.73 19.85
C ASN A 117 29.01 -25.05 21.05
N GLY A 118 27.70 -24.72 20.96
CA GLY A 118 27.05 -23.98 22.03
C GLY A 118 25.65 -23.51 21.77
N ILE A 119 25.15 -22.79 22.75
CA ILE A 119 23.83 -22.11 22.71
C ILE A 119 24.07 -20.68 23.16
N ASP A 120 23.57 -19.76 22.37
CA ASP A 120 23.50 -18.35 22.71
C ASP A 120 22.05 -17.98 23.00
N VAL A 121 21.83 -17.15 24.02
CA VAL A 121 20.53 -16.62 24.40
C VAL A 121 20.59 -15.10 24.42
N TRP A 122 19.63 -14.48 23.72
CA TRP A 122 19.45 -13.04 23.71
C TRP A 122 18.11 -12.69 24.36
N THR A 123 18.12 -11.62 25.14
CA THR A 123 16.91 -10.98 25.66
C THR A 123 16.87 -9.56 25.14
N ASN A 124 15.75 -9.18 24.51
CA ASN A 124 15.57 -7.84 23.93
C ASN A 124 16.72 -7.43 22.98
N GLY A 125 17.20 -8.37 22.16
CA GLY A 125 18.29 -8.16 21.22
C GLY A 125 19.69 -8.07 21.84
N VAL A 126 19.82 -8.13 23.15
CA VAL A 126 21.12 -8.14 23.83
C VAL A 126 21.49 -9.55 24.23
N LYS A 127 22.72 -9.96 23.93
CA LYS A 127 23.22 -11.28 24.33
C LYS A 127 23.27 -11.38 25.84
N ALA A 128 22.33 -12.11 26.41
CA ALA A 128 22.21 -12.27 27.84
C ALA A 128 23.05 -13.41 28.40
N TRP A 129 23.26 -14.45 27.59
CA TRP A 129 23.88 -15.65 28.11
C TRP A 129 24.46 -16.52 26.98
N LYS A 130 25.53 -17.27 27.29
CA LYS A 130 26.17 -18.24 26.43
C LYS A 130 26.53 -19.50 27.19
N ALA A 131 26.20 -20.67 26.63
CA ALA A 131 26.70 -21.97 27.13
C ALA A 131 27.59 -22.66 26.09
N ASN A 132 28.70 -23.20 26.55
CA ASN A 132 29.45 -24.15 25.78
C ASN A 132 28.77 -25.52 25.92
N ALA A 133 27.93 -25.84 24.96
CA ALA A 133 27.22 -27.11 24.89
C ALA A 133 27.63 -27.83 23.60
N SER A 134 28.61 -28.73 23.69
CA SER A 134 28.87 -29.59 22.54
C SER A 134 27.69 -30.55 22.36
N GLY A 135 27.02 -30.48 21.21
CA GLY A 135 25.96 -31.42 20.88
C GLY A 135 24.58 -31.04 21.47
N ALA A 136 24.17 -29.76 21.34
CA ALA A 136 22.80 -29.33 21.59
C ALA A 136 21.85 -29.83 20.48
N VAL A 137 21.87 -31.14 20.22
CA VAL A 137 21.02 -31.79 19.22
C VAL A 137 19.65 -32.03 19.79
N ILE A 138 18.60 -31.65 19.06
CA ILE A 138 17.22 -31.96 19.47
C ILE A 138 17.00 -33.46 19.31
N PRO A 139 16.66 -34.20 20.39
CA PRO A 139 16.42 -35.63 20.29
C PRO A 139 15.21 -35.93 19.37
N ALA A 140 15.30 -37.02 18.61
CA ALA A 140 14.14 -37.57 17.94
C ALA A 140 13.08 -38.01 18.96
N SER A 141 11.81 -37.68 18.71
CA SER A 141 10.70 -38.03 19.62
C SER A 141 9.36 -38.05 18.87
N GLU A 142 8.53 -39.02 19.19
CA GLU A 142 7.13 -39.08 18.70
C GLU A 142 6.16 -38.24 19.56
N SER A 143 6.67 -37.60 20.62
CA SER A 143 5.85 -36.73 21.46
C SER A 143 5.47 -35.42 20.77
N PRO A 144 4.29 -34.86 21.07
CA PRO A 144 3.90 -33.58 20.52
C PRO A 144 4.80 -32.45 21.01
N PHE A 145 4.97 -31.42 20.19
CA PHE A 145 5.53 -30.13 20.59
C PHE A 145 4.44 -29.29 21.24
N VAL A 146 4.63 -28.89 22.48
CA VAL A 146 3.63 -28.19 23.29
C VAL A 146 4.16 -26.84 23.73
N ILE A 147 3.33 -25.80 23.63
CA ILE A 147 3.63 -24.44 24.09
C ILE A 147 2.77 -24.15 25.33
N GLY A 148 3.39 -23.67 26.41
CA GLY A 148 2.71 -23.06 27.56
C GLY A 148 2.26 -24.03 28.66
N GLU A 149 2.72 -25.29 28.68
CA GLU A 149 2.33 -26.26 29.74
C GLU A 149 2.66 -25.70 31.12
N ARG A 150 1.65 -25.54 32.02
CA ARG A 150 1.72 -24.91 33.32
C ARG A 150 2.18 -23.46 33.37
N PHE A 151 2.40 -22.82 32.20
CA PHE A 151 2.81 -21.45 32.13
C PHE A 151 1.67 -20.49 32.51
N LYS A 152 2.04 -19.41 33.23
CA LYS A 152 1.13 -18.30 33.52
C LYS A 152 1.68 -17.00 32.97
N GLY A 153 0.96 -16.44 32.03
CA GLY A 153 1.39 -15.23 31.33
C GLY A 153 0.91 -15.19 29.88
N ARG A 154 1.61 -14.43 29.07
CA ARG A 154 1.31 -14.26 27.67
C ARG A 154 2.50 -14.68 26.83
N ILE A 155 2.24 -15.30 25.67
CA ILE A 155 3.25 -15.65 24.65
C ILE A 155 2.75 -15.13 23.30
N ASP A 156 3.67 -14.59 22.49
CA ASP A 156 3.36 -14.03 21.20
C ASP A 156 4.52 -14.25 20.20
N GLU A 157 4.23 -14.21 18.90
CA GLU A 157 5.24 -14.24 17.82
C GLU A 157 6.20 -15.44 17.92
N PHE A 158 5.69 -16.65 18.15
CA PHE A 158 6.51 -17.84 18.33
C PHE A 158 7.02 -18.40 17.01
N ARG A 159 8.36 -18.45 16.83
CA ARG A 159 9.05 -18.84 15.60
C ARG A 159 10.09 -19.90 15.86
N PHE A 160 10.16 -20.87 14.95
CA PHE A 160 11.17 -21.90 14.99
C PHE A 160 11.90 -22.01 13.65
N TRP A 161 13.24 -21.97 13.67
CA TRP A 161 14.11 -21.97 12.52
C TRP A 161 15.02 -23.21 12.53
N ASN A 162 15.22 -23.86 11.38
CA ASN A 162 16.20 -24.95 11.24
C ASN A 162 17.58 -24.45 10.82
N THR A 163 17.97 -23.29 11.30
CA THR A 163 19.28 -22.68 11.13
C THR A 163 19.61 -21.85 12.36
N GLU A 164 20.90 -21.68 12.62
CA GLU A 164 21.36 -20.77 13.67
C GLU A 164 21.08 -19.29 13.32
N MET A 165 21.03 -18.45 14.34
CA MET A 165 21.00 -16.99 14.22
C MET A 165 22.24 -16.41 14.89
N PRO A 166 23.34 -16.25 14.13
CA PRO A 166 24.59 -15.72 14.66
C PRO A 166 24.52 -14.22 14.89
N GLY A 167 25.25 -13.76 15.87
CA GLY A 167 25.66 -12.38 16.05
C GLY A 167 24.51 -11.41 16.29
N ASP A 168 24.27 -10.58 15.32
CA ASP A 168 23.35 -9.44 15.32
C ASP A 168 21.93 -9.77 14.79
N GLU A 169 21.72 -10.95 14.22
CA GLU A 169 20.42 -11.32 13.66
C GLU A 169 19.27 -11.33 14.69
N PRO A 170 19.44 -11.79 15.94
CA PRO A 170 18.36 -11.70 16.93
C PRO A 170 17.94 -10.26 17.21
N GLU A 171 18.87 -9.31 17.22
CA GLU A 171 18.60 -7.90 17.36
C GLU A 171 17.81 -7.38 16.15
N ASN A 172 18.21 -7.74 14.95
CA ASN A 172 17.53 -7.35 13.71
C ASN A 172 16.11 -7.93 13.61
N LEU A 173 15.84 -9.09 14.20
CA LEU A 173 14.54 -9.73 14.19
C LEU A 173 13.64 -9.35 15.35
N MET A 174 14.19 -8.77 16.40
CA MET A 174 13.49 -8.45 17.64
C MET A 174 12.25 -7.60 17.39
N PHE A 175 12.33 -6.58 16.54
CA PHE A 175 11.25 -5.64 16.28
C PHE A 175 10.34 -6.06 15.12
N ARG A 176 10.57 -7.21 14.51
CA ARG A 176 9.68 -7.69 13.45
C ARG A 176 8.43 -8.31 14.03
N ASN A 177 7.32 -7.69 13.76
CA ASN A 177 6.00 -8.28 14.00
C ASN A 177 5.58 -9.24 12.88
N THR A 178 6.24 -9.22 11.74
CA THR A 178 5.92 -10.09 10.60
C THR A 178 7.19 -10.58 9.94
N VAL A 179 7.41 -11.90 9.95
CA VAL A 179 8.37 -12.57 9.07
C VAL A 179 7.59 -13.16 7.90
N ASN A 180 7.92 -12.76 6.71
CA ASN A 180 7.26 -13.21 5.50
C ASN A 180 8.27 -13.87 4.54
N LYS A 181 7.79 -14.33 3.38
CA LYS A 181 8.59 -15.03 2.36
C LYS A 181 9.79 -14.24 1.82
N PHE A 182 9.90 -12.95 2.14
CA PHE A 182 11.02 -12.10 1.74
C PHE A 182 12.13 -12.05 2.77
N HIS A 183 11.96 -12.71 3.92
CA HIS A 183 13.05 -12.88 4.87
C HIS A 183 14.11 -13.83 4.30
N PRO A 184 15.42 -13.50 4.31
CA PRO A 184 16.49 -14.31 3.70
C PRO A 184 16.54 -15.76 4.18
N LYS A 185 16.13 -15.97 5.43
CA LYS A 185 16.09 -17.31 6.05
C LYS A 185 14.66 -17.89 6.08
N TYR A 186 13.71 -17.34 5.30
CA TYR A 186 12.32 -17.81 5.33
C TYR A 186 12.18 -19.30 5.01
N ASP A 187 13.03 -19.84 4.15
CA ASP A 187 13.04 -21.27 3.81
C ASP A 187 13.50 -22.13 4.99
N HIS A 188 14.24 -21.55 5.92
CA HIS A 188 14.66 -22.17 7.17
C HIS A 188 13.65 -21.99 8.32
N LEU A 189 12.59 -21.22 8.16
CA LEU A 189 11.52 -21.09 9.12
C LEU A 189 10.64 -22.33 9.04
N LEU A 190 10.64 -23.16 10.08
CA LEU A 190 9.86 -24.41 10.14
C LEU A 190 8.39 -24.12 10.46
N PHE A 191 8.12 -23.28 11.47
CA PHE A 191 6.77 -22.86 11.83
C PHE A 191 6.80 -21.48 12.49
N TYR A 192 5.64 -20.79 12.39
CA TYR A 192 5.46 -19.45 12.91
C TYR A 192 4.02 -19.21 13.38
N TYR A 193 3.84 -19.00 14.66
CA TYR A 193 2.55 -18.67 15.28
C TYR A 193 2.53 -17.19 15.68
N LYS A 194 1.71 -16.38 15.01
CA LYS A 194 1.47 -14.98 15.33
C LYS A 194 0.42 -14.76 16.39
N PHE A 195 -0.45 -15.76 16.57
CA PHE A 195 -1.61 -15.72 17.45
C PHE A 195 -2.67 -14.65 17.14
N ASP A 196 -2.57 -13.94 16.04
CA ASP A 196 -3.44 -12.81 15.65
C ASP A 196 -4.84 -13.22 15.14
N GLN A 197 -5.09 -14.51 14.94
CA GLN A 197 -6.38 -14.96 14.42
C GLN A 197 -7.41 -15.03 15.56
N ASP A 198 -8.40 -14.17 15.50
CA ASP A 198 -9.50 -14.14 16.45
C ASP A 198 -10.67 -15.07 16.07
N GLN A 199 -10.73 -15.53 14.81
CA GLN A 199 -11.84 -16.27 14.23
C GLN A 199 -11.57 -17.76 13.96
N CYS A 200 -10.40 -18.28 14.32
CA CYS A 200 -10.04 -19.69 14.17
C CYS A 200 -9.99 -20.39 15.51
N ASP A 201 -10.56 -21.60 15.60
CA ASP A 201 -10.43 -22.44 16.78
C ASP A 201 -9.02 -23.01 16.92
N ASP A 202 -8.27 -23.13 15.84
CA ASP A 202 -6.88 -23.60 15.80
C ASP A 202 -5.88 -22.46 15.78
N ILE A 203 -4.68 -22.71 16.31
CA ILE A 203 -3.53 -21.81 16.19
C ILE A 203 -2.87 -22.02 14.84
N VAL A 204 -2.97 -21.03 13.98
CA VAL A 204 -2.46 -21.11 12.61
C VAL A 204 -0.95 -20.96 12.58
N ASP A 205 -0.27 -21.94 11.98
CA ASP A 205 1.11 -21.83 11.57
C ASP A 205 1.18 -21.10 10.21
N TYR A 206 1.90 -19.99 10.16
CA TYR A 206 2.07 -19.19 8.93
C TYR A 206 2.93 -19.89 7.86
N LYS A 207 3.69 -20.92 8.22
CA LYS A 207 4.35 -21.83 7.27
C LYS A 207 3.44 -22.94 6.79
N LEU A 208 2.25 -23.08 7.40
CA LEU A 208 1.18 -23.99 7.00
C LEU A 208 1.52 -25.48 7.16
N ALA A 209 2.51 -25.79 7.97
CA ALA A 209 2.97 -27.16 8.16
C ALA A 209 2.50 -27.77 9.49
N HIS A 210 2.39 -26.95 10.55
CA HIS A 210 2.24 -27.41 11.93
C HIS A 210 1.25 -26.55 12.70
N HIS A 211 -0.05 -26.67 12.39
CA HIS A 211 -1.09 -25.94 13.15
C HIS A 211 -1.19 -26.45 14.58
N GLY A 212 -1.41 -25.56 15.53
CA GLY A 212 -1.58 -25.89 16.94
C GLY A 212 -3.05 -25.96 17.34
N THR A 213 -3.35 -26.88 18.24
CA THR A 213 -4.67 -27.00 18.88
C THR A 213 -4.63 -26.34 20.27
N PRO A 214 -5.39 -25.24 20.50
CA PRO A 214 -5.41 -24.57 21.77
C PRO A 214 -6.25 -25.36 22.80
N VAL A 215 -5.74 -25.47 24.03
CA VAL A 215 -6.42 -26.09 25.18
C VAL A 215 -6.37 -25.09 26.32
N ASN A 216 -7.52 -24.66 26.83
CA ASN A 216 -7.65 -23.74 27.97
C ASN A 216 -6.80 -22.47 27.87
N VAL A 217 -6.61 -21.92 26.67
CA VAL A 217 -5.94 -20.65 26.43
C VAL A 217 -6.93 -19.62 25.85
N THR A 218 -6.65 -18.36 26.06
CA THR A 218 -7.47 -17.26 25.51
C THR A 218 -6.60 -16.30 24.71
N ARG A 219 -7.19 -15.62 23.73
CA ARG A 219 -6.52 -14.55 23.02
C ARG A 219 -6.79 -13.24 23.72
N GLU A 220 -5.78 -12.43 23.87
CA GLU A 220 -5.83 -11.15 24.55
C GLU A 220 -5.16 -10.08 23.68
N ALA A 221 -5.83 -8.93 23.54
CA ALA A 221 -5.25 -7.80 22.79
C ALA A 221 -3.98 -7.30 23.51
N VAL A 222 -2.92 -7.17 22.74
CA VAL A 222 -1.64 -6.64 23.23
C VAL A 222 -1.64 -5.12 23.08
N THR A 223 -1.81 -4.42 24.20
CA THR A 223 -1.82 -2.95 24.26
C THR A 223 -0.64 -2.39 25.04
N ASP A 224 0.13 -3.23 25.71
CA ASP A 224 1.20 -2.90 26.63
C ASP A 224 2.59 -3.38 26.18
N ASN A 225 2.72 -3.73 24.91
CA ASN A 225 3.98 -4.23 24.37
C ASN A 225 4.72 -3.12 23.57
N ASP A 226 5.81 -2.62 24.14
CA ASP A 226 6.63 -1.60 23.50
C ASP A 226 7.41 -2.11 22.27
N TYR A 227 7.55 -3.42 22.10
CA TYR A 227 8.14 -4.02 20.89
C TYR A 227 7.27 -3.84 19.65
N PHE A 228 5.99 -3.61 19.82
CA PHE A 228 5.07 -3.27 18.73
C PHE A 228 4.83 -1.78 18.59
N LYS A 229 5.43 -0.95 19.43
CA LYS A 229 5.51 0.49 19.22
C LYS A 229 6.63 0.78 18.24
N TYR A 230 6.30 0.67 16.95
CA TYR A 230 7.26 1.05 15.92
C TYR A 230 7.52 2.53 16.01
N ARG A 231 8.79 2.88 15.87
CA ARG A 231 9.10 4.25 15.48
C ARG A 231 8.44 4.51 14.13
N VAL A 232 7.71 5.60 14.03
CA VAL A 232 7.07 5.97 12.77
C VAL A 232 8.18 6.37 11.79
N VAL A 233 8.20 5.69 10.65
CA VAL A 233 9.06 6.01 9.51
C VAL A 233 8.15 6.48 8.39
N SER A 234 8.07 7.80 8.24
CA SER A 234 7.21 8.45 7.24
C SER A 234 7.95 8.64 5.94
N GLY A 235 7.42 8.11 4.86
CA GLY A 235 7.92 8.35 3.51
C GLY A 235 6.98 9.24 2.73
N TYR A 236 7.48 10.35 2.20
CA TYR A 236 6.71 11.12 1.24
C TYR A 236 6.70 10.43 -0.12
N SER A 237 5.54 10.44 -0.76
CA SER A 237 5.32 9.88 -2.08
C SER A 237 4.23 10.67 -2.82
N SER A 238 3.88 10.22 -3.99
CA SER A 238 2.65 10.56 -4.72
C SER A 238 2.12 9.29 -5.37
N PHE A 239 0.90 9.27 -5.85
CA PHE A 239 0.36 8.11 -6.56
C PHE A 239 1.27 7.70 -7.72
N VAL A 240 1.80 8.69 -8.45
CA VAL A 240 2.75 8.50 -9.54
C VAL A 240 4.05 7.85 -9.05
N ARG A 241 4.71 8.48 -8.07
CA ARG A 241 6.01 8.01 -7.55
C ARG A 241 5.91 6.66 -6.87
N HIS A 242 4.80 6.42 -6.18
CA HIS A 242 4.56 5.14 -5.53
C HIS A 242 4.39 4.02 -6.56
N SER A 243 3.64 4.27 -7.63
CA SER A 243 3.46 3.31 -8.72
C SER A 243 4.79 2.96 -9.41
N ASP A 244 5.60 3.96 -9.75
CA ASP A 244 6.93 3.74 -10.33
C ASP A 244 7.82 2.94 -9.38
N ARG A 245 7.81 3.30 -8.10
CA ARG A 245 8.66 2.66 -7.10
C ARG A 245 8.31 1.20 -6.88
N LEU A 246 7.04 0.85 -6.89
CA LEU A 246 6.56 -0.52 -6.76
C LEU A 246 7.01 -1.44 -7.89
N GLN A 247 7.23 -0.90 -9.08
CA GLN A 247 7.83 -1.67 -10.18
C GLN A 247 9.30 -1.98 -9.93
N ILE A 248 10.01 -1.03 -9.30
CA ILE A 248 11.45 -1.14 -9.03
C ILE A 248 11.69 -1.97 -7.78
N ASP A 249 10.86 -1.76 -6.74
CA ASP A 249 11.16 -2.24 -5.40
C ASP A 249 9.92 -2.46 -4.54
N ARG A 250 9.41 -3.68 -4.58
CA ARG A 250 8.24 -4.08 -3.78
C ARG A 250 8.52 -4.21 -2.28
N ASP A 251 9.79 -4.20 -1.89
CA ASP A 251 10.20 -4.37 -0.49
C ASP A 251 10.23 -3.04 0.28
N MET A 252 10.05 -1.93 -0.42
CA MET A 252 10.03 -0.59 0.17
C MET A 252 9.05 -0.48 1.35
N HIS A 253 7.88 -1.12 1.25
CA HIS A 253 6.87 -1.13 2.32
C HIS A 253 7.31 -1.84 3.60
N LEU A 254 8.35 -2.67 3.54
CA LEU A 254 8.93 -3.28 4.75
C LEU A 254 9.73 -2.28 5.58
N LEU A 255 10.11 -1.16 4.98
CA LEU A 255 10.97 -0.13 5.53
C LEU A 255 10.23 1.15 5.91
N THR A 256 9.01 1.32 5.42
CA THR A 256 8.18 2.50 5.62
C THR A 256 6.84 2.06 6.16
N ASN A 257 6.48 2.50 7.36
CA ASN A 257 5.21 2.13 8.00
C ASN A 257 4.17 3.25 7.98
N ASP A 258 4.51 4.38 7.37
CA ASP A 258 3.67 5.55 7.24
C ASP A 258 3.97 6.26 5.92
N VAL A 259 3.05 6.23 4.98
CA VAL A 259 3.23 6.86 3.66
C VAL A 259 2.34 8.08 3.54
N ILE A 260 2.94 9.19 3.14
CA ILE A 260 2.28 10.48 2.93
C ILE A 260 2.22 10.76 1.43
N PHE A 261 1.02 10.65 0.86
CA PHE A 261 0.77 10.96 -0.55
C PHE A 261 0.52 12.45 -0.72
N LEU A 262 1.50 13.18 -1.31
CA LEU A 262 1.40 14.60 -1.64
C LEU A 262 0.54 14.83 -2.90
N ASP A 263 -0.68 14.31 -2.88
CA ASP A 263 -1.61 14.39 -4.00
C ASP A 263 -2.78 15.36 -3.77
N GLY A 264 -2.84 15.99 -2.60
CA GLY A 264 -3.84 17.00 -2.27
C GLY A 264 -3.32 18.42 -2.49
N GLN A 265 -3.78 19.08 -3.54
CA GLN A 265 -3.48 20.49 -3.83
C GLN A 265 -4.56 21.38 -3.21
N VAL A 266 -4.17 22.25 -2.30
CA VAL A 266 -5.07 23.25 -1.68
C VAL A 266 -5.01 24.54 -2.48
N SER A 267 -6.15 25.02 -2.94
CA SER A 267 -6.26 26.32 -3.58
C SER A 267 -5.89 27.44 -2.62
N GLY A 268 -4.88 28.21 -2.97
CA GLY A 268 -4.44 29.38 -2.18
C GLY A 268 -5.54 30.43 -2.07
N TYR A 269 -6.46 30.49 -3.03
CA TYR A 269 -7.57 31.49 -3.09
C TYR A 269 -8.78 31.08 -2.26
N THR A 270 -9.15 29.80 -2.29
CA THR A 270 -10.44 29.33 -1.72
C THR A 270 -10.31 28.38 -0.54
N GLY A 271 -9.17 27.72 -0.37
CA GLY A 271 -8.98 26.65 0.60
C GLY A 271 -9.51 25.28 0.14
N GLU A 272 -10.09 25.19 -1.08
CA GLU A 272 -10.61 23.96 -1.66
C GLU A 272 -9.48 22.98 -1.98
N ILE A 273 -9.69 21.68 -1.71
CA ILE A 273 -8.74 20.61 -2.00
C ILE A 273 -9.10 19.96 -3.35
N THR A 274 -8.11 19.88 -4.22
CA THR A 274 -8.20 19.10 -5.46
C THR A 274 -7.16 17.97 -5.41
N MET A 275 -7.60 16.74 -5.64
CA MET A 275 -6.69 15.58 -5.70
C MET A 275 -6.09 15.43 -7.10
N THR A 276 -4.85 14.91 -7.17
CA THR A 276 -4.14 14.66 -8.45
C THR A 276 -4.97 13.80 -9.41
N TYR A 277 -5.65 12.78 -8.90
CA TYR A 277 -6.60 11.97 -9.65
C TYR A 277 -7.99 12.18 -9.07
N PRO A 278 -8.80 13.09 -9.64
CA PRO A 278 -10.13 13.39 -9.11
C PRO A 278 -11.04 12.17 -9.08
N ASP A 279 -12.08 12.25 -8.29
CA ASP A 279 -13.10 11.21 -8.21
C ASP A 279 -14.16 11.46 -9.30
N ASN A 280 -13.96 10.87 -10.46
CA ASN A 280 -14.83 11.01 -11.63
C ASN A 280 -15.81 9.81 -11.74
N GLN A 281 -16.49 9.48 -10.65
CA GLN A 281 -17.51 8.43 -10.67
C GLN A 281 -18.67 8.81 -11.59
N GLY A 282 -19.04 7.90 -12.48
CA GLY A 282 -20.09 8.13 -13.47
C GLY A 282 -21.49 7.84 -12.92
N THR A 283 -22.44 8.71 -13.23
CA THR A 283 -23.87 8.49 -12.98
C THR A 283 -24.59 8.24 -14.29
N LEU A 284 -25.26 7.09 -14.42
CA LEU A 284 -25.98 6.71 -15.63
C LEU A 284 -27.35 7.43 -15.70
N GLU A 285 -27.65 8.05 -16.84
CA GLU A 285 -28.97 8.58 -17.17
C GLU A 285 -29.45 7.94 -18.49
N ASN A 286 -30.66 7.42 -18.51
CA ASN A 286 -31.23 6.67 -19.64
C ASN A 286 -30.25 5.67 -20.27
N ALA A 287 -29.50 5.00 -19.42
CA ALA A 287 -28.50 3.98 -19.74
C ALA A 287 -28.55 2.87 -18.69
N SER A 288 -28.12 1.69 -19.06
CA SER A 288 -28.19 0.53 -18.17
C SER A 288 -26.96 -0.37 -18.29
N TYR A 289 -26.55 -0.93 -17.18
CA TYR A 289 -25.54 -1.98 -17.15
C TYR A 289 -26.09 -3.29 -17.78
N GLU A 290 -25.25 -3.91 -18.59
CA GLU A 290 -25.48 -5.24 -19.14
C GLU A 290 -24.28 -6.13 -18.79
N SER A 291 -24.54 -7.33 -18.26
CA SER A 291 -23.46 -8.24 -17.84
C SER A 291 -22.58 -8.72 -18.98
N SER A 292 -23.13 -8.73 -20.21
CA SER A 292 -22.38 -9.05 -21.43
C SER A 292 -23.17 -8.67 -22.68
N TYR A 293 -22.45 -8.31 -23.73
CA TYR A 293 -23.03 -8.10 -25.06
C TYR A 293 -21.99 -8.40 -26.13
N GLU A 294 -22.36 -9.25 -27.10
CA GLU A 294 -21.53 -9.65 -28.27
C GLU A 294 -20.04 -9.92 -27.95
N GLY A 295 -19.81 -10.73 -26.90
CA GLY A 295 -18.47 -11.22 -26.53
C GLY A 295 -17.68 -10.31 -25.58
N ARG A 296 -18.19 -9.13 -25.20
CA ARG A 296 -17.65 -8.31 -24.11
C ARG A 296 -18.50 -8.50 -22.85
N ASN A 297 -17.84 -8.45 -21.70
CA ASN A 297 -18.46 -8.58 -20.39
C ASN A 297 -18.46 -7.21 -19.71
N GLY A 298 -19.52 -6.91 -18.95
CA GLY A 298 -19.62 -5.66 -18.21
C GLY A 298 -19.67 -4.45 -19.13
N VAL A 299 -20.79 -4.19 -19.80
CA VAL A 299 -20.93 -3.08 -20.75
C VAL A 299 -22.09 -2.17 -20.33
N VAL A 300 -22.09 -0.93 -20.82
CA VAL A 300 -23.20 0.00 -20.62
C VAL A 300 -23.96 0.19 -21.92
N ARG A 301 -25.27 -0.07 -21.91
CA ARG A 301 -26.19 0.23 -22.98
C ARG A 301 -26.79 1.63 -22.81
N PHE A 302 -26.62 2.46 -23.80
CA PHE A 302 -27.19 3.81 -23.91
C PHE A 302 -28.44 3.76 -24.79
N ASN A 303 -29.54 4.36 -24.33
CA ASN A 303 -30.85 4.19 -24.98
C ASN A 303 -31.22 5.30 -25.98
N GLY A 304 -30.31 6.18 -26.35
CA GLY A 304 -30.53 7.24 -27.32
C GLY A 304 -30.85 8.60 -26.66
N GLU A 305 -31.92 9.25 -27.07
CA GLU A 305 -32.23 10.60 -26.59
C GLU A 305 -32.24 10.68 -25.03
N GLY A 306 -31.50 11.67 -24.48
CA GLY A 306 -31.32 11.84 -23.05
C GLY A 306 -30.46 10.76 -22.36
N ALA A 307 -29.79 9.89 -23.15
CA ALA A 307 -28.81 8.95 -22.57
C ALA A 307 -27.49 9.64 -22.29
N GLY A 308 -26.80 9.21 -21.24
CA GLY A 308 -25.46 9.64 -20.89
C GLY A 308 -24.96 9.02 -19.59
N MET A 309 -23.65 9.02 -19.43
CA MET A 309 -23.00 8.83 -18.13
C MET A 309 -22.30 10.13 -17.77
N HIS A 310 -22.81 10.80 -16.75
CA HIS A 310 -22.26 12.05 -16.21
C HIS A 310 -21.11 11.77 -15.28
N VAL A 311 -19.93 12.31 -15.56
CA VAL A 311 -18.68 12.00 -14.84
C VAL A 311 -18.06 13.22 -14.15
N GLY A 312 -18.79 14.34 -14.10
CA GLY A 312 -18.35 15.56 -13.44
C GLY A 312 -17.44 16.45 -14.28
N ASP A 313 -17.08 17.57 -13.70
CA ASP A 313 -16.31 18.64 -14.39
C ASP A 313 -14.79 18.50 -14.28
N LYS A 314 -14.28 17.56 -13.48
CA LYS A 314 -12.83 17.44 -13.18
C LYS A 314 -12.05 16.69 -14.26
N VAL A 315 -12.72 15.96 -15.16
CA VAL A 315 -12.06 15.21 -16.24
C VAL A 315 -11.30 16.16 -17.17
N LEU A 316 -10.02 15.92 -17.41
CA LEU A 316 -9.14 16.74 -18.25
C LEU A 316 -8.93 18.20 -17.78
N ASN A 317 -9.24 18.54 -16.55
CA ASN A 317 -8.92 19.86 -16.03
C ASN A 317 -7.41 20.01 -15.76
N ALA A 318 -6.83 21.18 -16.08
CA ALA A 318 -5.39 21.42 -16.06
C ALA A 318 -4.73 21.44 -14.67
N ASN A 319 -5.50 21.33 -13.58
CA ASN A 319 -5.01 21.48 -12.20
C ASN A 319 -4.48 20.18 -11.56
N LEU A 320 -4.25 19.14 -12.34
CA LEU A 320 -3.88 17.82 -11.84
C LEU A 320 -2.42 17.67 -11.40
N GLY A 321 -1.66 18.76 -11.23
CA GLY A 321 -0.23 18.67 -10.87
C GLY A 321 0.66 17.98 -11.92
N LEU A 322 0.06 17.46 -12.97
CA LEU A 322 0.75 16.99 -14.17
C LEU A 322 1.17 18.20 -15.00
N PRO A 323 2.31 18.15 -15.72
CA PRO A 323 2.69 19.23 -16.59
C PRO A 323 1.53 19.54 -17.53
N THR A 324 1.24 20.81 -17.71
CA THR A 324 0.12 21.36 -18.50
C THR A 324 -0.28 20.42 -19.62
N LEU A 325 -1.54 19.92 -19.57
CA LEU A 325 -2.04 18.96 -20.53
C LEU A 325 -2.16 19.60 -21.91
N ASN A 326 -1.05 19.59 -22.65
CA ASN A 326 -1.03 19.94 -24.05
C ASN A 326 -1.38 18.75 -24.96
N TYR A 327 -1.69 17.61 -24.34
CA TYR A 327 -1.94 16.34 -24.99
C TYR A 327 -3.06 15.61 -24.27
N GLY A 328 -3.83 14.85 -25.02
CA GLY A 328 -4.82 13.92 -24.43
C GLY A 328 -5.21 12.84 -25.43
N THR A 329 -5.62 11.70 -24.92
CA THR A 329 -6.23 10.64 -25.72
C THR A 329 -7.49 10.16 -25.02
N ILE A 330 -8.56 9.98 -25.78
CA ILE A 330 -9.81 9.38 -25.31
C ILE A 330 -10.02 8.12 -26.11
N GLU A 331 -10.21 7.01 -25.42
CA GLU A 331 -10.40 5.68 -25.99
C GLU A 331 -11.71 5.06 -25.51
N ALA A 332 -12.35 4.31 -26.35
CA ALA A 332 -13.54 3.54 -26.00
C ALA A 332 -13.78 2.38 -26.97
N TRP A 333 -14.37 1.31 -26.47
CA TRP A 333 -15.06 0.33 -27.29
C TRP A 333 -16.49 0.77 -27.49
N ILE A 334 -16.95 0.78 -28.73
CA ILE A 334 -18.32 1.17 -29.10
C ILE A 334 -18.98 0.10 -29.97
N ASN A 335 -20.30 -0.06 -29.80
CA ASN A 335 -21.14 -0.86 -30.70
C ASN A 335 -22.43 -0.08 -30.95
N ILE A 336 -22.61 0.40 -32.21
CA ILE A 336 -23.71 1.29 -32.58
C ILE A 336 -24.95 0.45 -32.92
N GLU A 337 -26.00 0.52 -32.10
CA GLU A 337 -27.29 -0.14 -32.36
C GLU A 337 -28.15 0.68 -33.33
N GLU A 338 -28.13 2.01 -33.21
CA GLU A 338 -28.86 2.92 -34.10
C GLU A 338 -28.01 4.16 -34.31
N TRP A 339 -27.75 4.51 -35.58
CA TRP A 339 -26.99 5.70 -35.91
C TRP A 339 -27.80 6.98 -35.58
N ARG A 340 -27.23 7.84 -34.77
CA ARG A 340 -27.81 9.15 -34.44
C ARG A 340 -26.78 10.23 -34.69
N THR A 341 -26.99 11.02 -35.72
CA THR A 341 -26.11 12.15 -35.99
C THR A 341 -26.04 13.10 -34.81
N ASP A 342 -24.85 13.60 -34.49
CA ASP A 342 -24.53 14.42 -33.33
C ASP A 342 -24.58 13.70 -31.96
N ALA A 343 -24.94 12.42 -31.86
CA ALA A 343 -24.75 11.65 -30.65
C ALA A 343 -23.25 11.56 -30.30
N ALA A 344 -22.90 11.83 -29.05
CA ALA A 344 -21.50 11.87 -28.65
C ALA A 344 -21.08 10.58 -27.92
N ILE A 345 -19.90 10.08 -28.26
CA ILE A 345 -19.22 9.03 -27.50
C ILE A 345 -18.62 9.65 -26.22
N PHE A 346 -18.06 10.85 -26.37
CA PHE A 346 -17.56 11.65 -25.25
C PHE A 346 -17.82 13.13 -25.56
N ASN A 347 -18.33 13.88 -24.57
CA ASN A 347 -18.56 15.31 -24.67
C ASN A 347 -18.20 16.03 -23.38
N LYS A 348 -17.35 17.06 -23.48
CA LYS A 348 -17.09 18.01 -22.40
C LYS A 348 -17.02 19.40 -23.02
N SER A 349 -18.17 20.05 -23.08
CA SER A 349 -18.32 21.32 -23.79
C SER A 349 -19.15 22.32 -23.01
N ASP A 350 -18.73 23.58 -23.02
CA ASP A 350 -19.50 24.76 -22.65
C ASP A 350 -19.54 25.75 -23.82
N ASP A 351 -20.07 26.94 -23.58
CA ASP A 351 -20.22 27.98 -24.63
C ASP A 351 -18.88 28.44 -25.23
N ASN A 352 -17.78 28.29 -24.49
CA ASN A 352 -16.46 28.81 -24.86
C ASN A 352 -15.41 27.71 -25.15
N HIS A 353 -15.62 26.52 -24.60
CA HIS A 353 -14.65 25.42 -24.61
C HIS A 353 -15.34 24.14 -25.07
N GLN A 354 -14.82 23.52 -26.11
CA GLN A 354 -15.43 22.34 -26.69
C GLN A 354 -14.43 21.21 -26.84
N LEU A 355 -14.83 20.02 -26.32
CA LEU A 355 -14.20 18.75 -26.63
C LEU A 355 -15.29 17.71 -26.82
N ALA A 356 -15.55 17.30 -28.03
CA ALA A 356 -16.56 16.29 -28.30
C ALA A 356 -16.12 15.31 -29.39
N ILE A 357 -16.45 14.04 -29.20
CA ILE A 357 -16.28 12.95 -30.16
C ILE A 357 -17.67 12.48 -30.51
N LYS A 358 -18.11 12.74 -31.75
CA LYS A 358 -19.52 12.59 -32.17
C LYS A 358 -19.67 11.74 -33.43
N LEU A 359 -20.85 11.15 -33.59
CA LEU A 359 -21.27 10.55 -34.85
C LEU A 359 -21.67 11.64 -35.85
N GLY A 360 -21.12 11.60 -37.04
CA GLY A 360 -21.46 12.49 -38.14
C GLY A 360 -22.49 11.88 -39.14
N ASP A 361 -22.27 12.06 -40.42
CA ASP A 361 -23.13 11.54 -41.51
C ASP A 361 -23.08 10.00 -41.56
N GLU A 362 -24.24 9.36 -41.33
CA GLU A 362 -24.38 7.90 -41.38
C GLU A 362 -23.93 7.31 -42.72
N SER A 363 -24.26 7.98 -43.84
CA SER A 363 -23.93 7.50 -45.18
C SER A 363 -22.42 7.42 -45.41
N LYS A 364 -21.66 8.17 -44.64
CA LYS A 364 -20.19 8.26 -44.68
C LYS A 364 -19.52 7.49 -43.53
N LYS A 365 -20.30 6.91 -42.63
CA LYS A 365 -19.77 6.32 -41.39
C LYS A 365 -18.76 7.26 -40.70
N GLU A 366 -19.17 8.52 -40.57
CA GLU A 366 -18.32 9.60 -40.18
C GLU A 366 -18.20 9.75 -38.66
N LEU A 367 -16.98 9.96 -38.19
CA LEU A 367 -16.70 10.42 -36.83
C LEU A 367 -16.26 11.90 -36.87
N LEU A 368 -16.85 12.71 -36.01
CA LEU A 368 -16.51 14.13 -35.85
C LEU A 368 -15.77 14.31 -34.53
N VAL A 369 -14.67 15.01 -34.55
CA VAL A 369 -13.97 15.48 -33.36
C VAL A 369 -14.02 17.00 -33.34
N VAL A 370 -14.68 17.55 -32.31
CA VAL A 370 -14.79 19.01 -32.14
C VAL A 370 -13.85 19.43 -31.01
N VAL A 371 -12.97 20.38 -31.30
CA VAL A 371 -12.02 20.91 -30.31
C VAL A 371 -12.00 22.44 -30.44
N ASN A 372 -12.50 23.17 -29.44
CA ASN A 372 -12.50 24.64 -29.36
C ASN A 372 -12.95 25.33 -30.63
N GLY A 373 -14.11 24.94 -31.19
CA GLY A 373 -14.71 25.50 -32.38
C GLY A 373 -14.19 24.93 -33.71
N TYR A 374 -13.17 24.07 -33.70
CA TYR A 374 -12.69 23.38 -34.89
C TYR A 374 -13.27 21.97 -34.96
N THR A 375 -13.80 21.61 -36.16
CA THR A 375 -14.34 20.26 -36.40
C THR A 375 -13.40 19.49 -37.33
N TYR A 376 -13.02 18.30 -36.91
CA TYR A 376 -12.21 17.34 -37.66
C TYR A 376 -13.09 16.17 -38.11
N ASN A 377 -13.20 16.00 -39.42
CA ASN A 377 -14.10 15.02 -40.05
C ASN A 377 -13.30 13.78 -40.45
N PHE A 378 -13.72 12.60 -40.01
CA PHE A 378 -13.14 11.33 -40.39
C PHE A 378 -14.20 10.46 -41.06
N GLU A 379 -14.20 10.49 -42.41
CA GLU A 379 -15.13 9.69 -43.23
C GLU A 379 -14.68 8.22 -43.32
N ASN A 380 -15.64 7.30 -43.36
CA ASN A 380 -15.42 5.84 -43.35
C ASN A 380 -14.61 5.37 -42.16
N ALA A 381 -14.76 6.05 -41.03
CA ALA A 381 -14.00 5.81 -39.82
C ALA A 381 -14.59 4.70 -38.97
N LEU A 382 -15.89 4.44 -39.07
CA LEU A 382 -16.62 3.53 -38.21
C LEU A 382 -17.24 2.36 -38.98
N LYS A 383 -17.37 1.21 -38.30
CA LYS A 383 -18.12 0.07 -38.82
C LYS A 383 -19.63 0.32 -38.77
N ALA A 384 -20.35 -0.46 -39.55
CA ALA A 384 -21.82 -0.46 -39.50
C ALA A 384 -22.34 -1.30 -38.34
N ASP A 385 -21.63 -2.37 -38.00
CA ASP A 385 -22.10 -3.39 -37.06
C ASP A 385 -20.93 -3.90 -36.20
N GLY A 386 -21.25 -4.32 -35.00
CA GLY A 386 -20.32 -4.96 -34.06
C GLY A 386 -19.39 -3.99 -33.31
N TRP A 387 -18.60 -4.54 -32.45
CA TRP A 387 -17.67 -3.78 -31.62
C TRP A 387 -16.52 -3.19 -32.40
N GLU A 388 -16.21 -1.94 -32.10
CA GLU A 388 -15.04 -1.24 -32.62
C GLU A 388 -14.36 -0.44 -31.50
N HIS A 389 -13.04 -0.56 -31.40
CA HIS A 389 -12.24 0.31 -30.55
C HIS A 389 -11.88 1.59 -31.29
N ILE A 390 -12.08 2.70 -30.66
CA ILE A 390 -11.67 4.02 -31.16
C ILE A 390 -10.74 4.67 -30.16
N ALA A 391 -9.72 5.40 -30.65
CA ALA A 391 -8.89 6.26 -29.86
C ALA A 391 -8.66 7.60 -30.60
N VAL A 392 -9.00 8.69 -29.93
CA VAL A 392 -8.82 10.06 -30.43
C VAL A 392 -7.68 10.70 -29.68
N ALA A 393 -6.51 10.83 -30.31
CA ALA A 393 -5.35 11.49 -29.74
C ALA A 393 -5.27 12.94 -30.21
N ILE A 394 -5.24 13.86 -29.26
CA ILE A 394 -5.19 15.30 -29.46
C ILE A 394 -3.82 15.80 -29.02
N VAL A 395 -3.13 16.49 -29.90
CA VAL A 395 -1.77 16.97 -29.67
C VAL A 395 -1.71 18.48 -29.98
N SER A 396 -1.36 19.27 -28.99
CA SER A 396 -1.00 20.64 -29.22
C SER A 396 0.41 20.75 -29.85
N SER A 397 0.68 21.79 -30.59
CA SER A 397 2.04 22.09 -31.00
C SER A 397 2.31 23.57 -30.71
N THR A 398 3.45 23.80 -30.04
CA THR A 398 3.92 25.15 -29.70
C THR A 398 3.81 26.11 -30.89
N GLY A 399 3.16 27.26 -30.72
CA GLY A 399 2.98 28.29 -31.73
C GLY A 399 1.90 27.99 -32.77
N ARG A 400 0.89 27.16 -32.46
CA ARG A 400 -0.25 26.90 -33.35
C ARG A 400 -1.57 26.90 -32.56
N ALA A 401 -2.54 27.65 -33.07
CA ALA A 401 -3.90 27.75 -32.52
C ALA A 401 -4.71 26.45 -32.65
N GLN A 402 -4.26 25.49 -33.42
CA GLN A 402 -5.00 24.27 -33.71
C GLN A 402 -4.30 23.02 -33.23
N ALA A 403 -5.07 22.14 -32.54
CA ALA A 403 -4.63 20.81 -32.19
C ALA A 403 -4.38 19.96 -33.45
N ARG A 404 -3.50 18.97 -33.33
CA ARG A 404 -3.45 17.85 -34.27
C ARG A 404 -4.32 16.75 -33.69
N VAL A 405 -5.31 16.32 -34.45
CA VAL A 405 -6.16 15.20 -34.04
C VAL A 405 -5.78 13.99 -34.87
N ARG A 406 -5.56 12.87 -34.19
CA ARG A 406 -5.33 11.56 -34.78
C ARG A 406 -6.42 10.63 -34.33
N LEU A 407 -7.06 9.97 -35.27
CA LEU A 407 -8.00 8.90 -34.99
C LEU A 407 -7.29 7.56 -35.23
N TYR A 408 -7.41 6.66 -34.28
CA TYR A 408 -7.06 5.25 -34.42
C TYR A 408 -8.34 4.45 -34.28
N THR A 409 -8.58 3.52 -35.21
CA THR A 409 -9.68 2.58 -35.12
C THR A 409 -9.14 1.17 -35.22
N ASN A 410 -9.68 0.26 -34.41
CA ASN A 410 -9.35 -1.15 -34.49
C ASN A 410 -10.41 -1.87 -35.32
N SER A 411 -10.31 -1.74 -36.61
CA SER A 411 -11.20 -2.45 -37.54
C SER A 411 -10.79 -3.92 -37.75
N GLY A 412 -10.49 -4.65 -36.69
CA GLY A 412 -10.08 -6.04 -36.75
C GLY A 412 -8.66 -6.22 -37.26
N ALA A 413 -7.84 -6.85 -36.48
CA ALA A 413 -6.49 -7.34 -36.74
C ALA A 413 -5.59 -6.38 -37.54
N THR A 414 -4.87 -5.53 -36.90
CA THR A 414 -3.57 -5.00 -37.29
C THR A 414 -3.44 -3.66 -37.98
N GLN A 415 -4.46 -2.82 -38.18
CA GLN A 415 -4.21 -1.51 -38.77
C GLN A 415 -4.90 -0.39 -38.00
N ALA A 416 -4.13 0.37 -37.23
CA ALA A 416 -4.54 1.66 -36.74
C ALA A 416 -4.55 2.67 -37.91
N TYR A 417 -5.67 3.32 -38.15
CA TYR A 417 -5.72 4.47 -39.06
C TYR A 417 -5.19 5.69 -38.31
N SER A 418 -4.27 6.40 -38.95
CA SER A 418 -3.84 7.72 -38.53
C SER A 418 -4.17 8.69 -39.61
N THR A 419 -5.21 9.51 -39.45
CA THR A 419 -5.49 10.60 -40.38
C THR A 419 -5.09 11.91 -39.73
N ARG A 420 -4.17 12.64 -40.37
CA ARG A 420 -3.69 13.92 -39.89
C ARG A 420 -4.39 15.01 -40.69
N ILE A 421 -5.20 15.84 -40.04
CA ILE A 421 -5.71 17.06 -40.62
C ILE A 421 -4.87 18.20 -40.07
N SER A 422 -4.23 18.96 -40.96
CA SER A 422 -3.47 20.16 -40.64
C SER A 422 -4.20 21.34 -41.19
N THR A 423 -4.60 22.27 -40.39
CA THR A 423 -5.09 23.55 -40.80
C THR A 423 -4.05 24.65 -40.54
N THR A 424 -4.10 25.76 -41.32
CA THR A 424 -2.95 26.63 -41.54
C THR A 424 -3.04 27.98 -40.85
N ASP A 425 -3.94 28.24 -39.91
CA ASP A 425 -4.02 29.56 -39.29
C ASP A 425 -3.59 29.50 -37.81
N ALA A 426 -2.60 30.27 -37.47
CA ALA A 426 -1.91 30.34 -36.19
C ALA A 426 -2.21 31.66 -35.52
N ASP A 427 -2.43 31.68 -34.25
CA ASP A 427 -1.92 32.76 -33.38
C ASP A 427 -2.12 32.54 -31.87
N ASP A 428 -2.77 31.48 -31.43
CA ASP A 428 -2.85 31.16 -29.99
C ASP A 428 -2.46 29.71 -29.72
N ASP A 429 -1.69 29.48 -28.66
CA ASP A 429 -1.33 28.14 -28.24
C ASP A 429 -2.59 27.36 -27.79
N PHE A 430 -2.82 26.21 -28.42
CA PHE A 430 -3.88 25.31 -27.96
C PHE A 430 -3.56 24.78 -26.58
N THR A 431 -4.45 24.99 -25.64
CA THR A 431 -4.45 24.34 -24.33
C THR A 431 -5.78 23.64 -24.13
N PHE A 432 -5.78 22.48 -23.46
CA PHE A 432 -7.00 21.97 -22.87
C PHE A 432 -7.39 22.95 -21.78
N LEU A 433 -8.43 23.71 -22.05
CA LEU A 433 -8.89 24.71 -21.13
C LEU A 433 -9.68 24.05 -20.01
N SER A 434 -9.40 24.42 -18.78
CA SER A 434 -10.22 24.05 -17.64
C SER A 434 -11.61 24.62 -17.84
N THR A 435 -12.61 23.75 -17.80
CA THR A 435 -14.02 24.12 -17.90
C THR A 435 -14.78 23.49 -16.76
N THR A 436 -15.81 24.17 -16.29
CA THR A 436 -16.78 23.65 -15.32
C THR A 436 -17.89 22.83 -15.97
N ALA A 437 -17.79 22.58 -17.30
CA ALA A 437 -18.72 21.71 -17.99
C ALA A 437 -18.61 20.28 -17.47
N ASP A 438 -19.77 19.67 -17.26
CA ASP A 438 -19.84 18.23 -16.99
C ASP A 438 -19.35 17.44 -18.21
N ALA A 439 -18.52 16.44 -17.97
CA ALA A 439 -18.14 15.52 -19.01
C ALA A 439 -19.15 14.38 -19.08
N VAL A 440 -19.61 14.04 -20.28
CA VAL A 440 -20.64 13.03 -20.53
C VAL A 440 -20.11 11.99 -21.51
N VAL A 441 -20.18 10.71 -21.11
CA VAL A 441 -19.95 9.57 -21.99
C VAL A 441 -21.28 9.10 -22.55
N GLY A 442 -21.35 8.90 -23.86
CA GLY A 442 -22.57 8.33 -24.51
C GLY A 442 -23.76 9.30 -24.59
N GLU A 443 -23.52 10.60 -24.68
CA GLU A 443 -24.60 11.60 -24.75
C GLU A 443 -25.46 11.40 -26.01
N ASN A 444 -26.74 11.11 -25.79
CA ASN A 444 -27.71 10.76 -26.86
C ASN A 444 -27.31 9.54 -27.72
N PHE A 445 -26.32 8.77 -27.31
CA PHE A 445 -25.85 7.58 -28.01
C PHE A 445 -26.86 6.44 -27.93
N LYS A 446 -27.01 5.70 -29.02
CA LYS A 446 -27.89 4.52 -29.07
C LYS A 446 -27.04 3.30 -29.39
N GLY A 447 -26.76 2.51 -28.40
CA GLY A 447 -25.86 1.35 -28.52
C GLY A 447 -25.12 1.06 -27.24
N TYR A 448 -23.97 0.41 -27.34
CA TYR A 448 -23.17 -0.05 -26.20
C TYR A 448 -21.81 0.64 -26.20
N ILE A 449 -21.34 0.99 -25.04
CA ILE A 449 -19.97 1.51 -24.82
C ILE A 449 -19.33 0.66 -23.71
N ASP A 450 -18.02 0.46 -23.85
CA ASP A 450 -17.21 -0.29 -22.92
C ASP A 450 -15.79 0.27 -22.84
N GLU A 451 -15.12 0.07 -21.71
CA GLU A 451 -13.70 0.41 -21.47
C GLU A 451 -13.31 1.84 -21.89
N VAL A 452 -13.96 2.85 -21.32
CA VAL A 452 -13.64 4.25 -21.63
C VAL A 452 -12.42 4.70 -20.84
N MET A 453 -11.38 5.15 -21.56
CA MET A 453 -10.12 5.62 -21.00
C MET A 453 -9.86 7.07 -21.37
N VAL A 454 -9.37 7.85 -20.40
CA VAL A 454 -8.93 9.24 -20.62
C VAL A 454 -7.48 9.38 -20.22
N TRP A 455 -6.64 9.70 -21.19
CA TRP A 455 -5.20 9.84 -21.01
C TRP A 455 -4.76 11.31 -21.08
N GLY A 456 -3.84 11.70 -20.19
CA GLY A 456 -3.17 13.00 -20.21
C GLY A 456 -1.97 13.08 -21.16
N ASN A 457 -1.81 12.11 -22.06
CA ASN A 457 -0.76 12.09 -23.07
C ASN A 457 -1.31 11.67 -24.44
N SER A 458 -0.51 11.85 -25.49
CA SER A 458 -0.84 11.35 -26.83
C SER A 458 -0.37 9.90 -26.96
N ARG A 459 -1.32 8.98 -27.05
CA ARG A 459 -1.05 7.55 -27.31
C ARG A 459 -0.65 7.35 -28.77
N ASP A 460 0.29 6.47 -29.05
CA ASP A 460 0.62 6.04 -30.39
C ASP A 460 -0.13 4.75 -30.80
N ALA A 461 -0.04 4.36 -32.05
CA ALA A 461 -0.78 3.22 -32.59
C ALA A 461 -0.47 1.90 -31.87
N ASN A 462 0.77 1.68 -31.41
CA ASN A 462 1.14 0.44 -30.71
C ASN A 462 0.54 0.41 -29.31
N LYS A 463 0.58 1.56 -28.61
CA LYS A 463 -0.01 1.69 -27.29
C LYS A 463 -1.53 1.53 -27.34
N VAL A 464 -2.20 2.20 -28.28
CA VAL A 464 -3.65 2.05 -28.53
C VAL A 464 -4.02 0.59 -28.79
N ALA A 465 -3.23 -0.13 -29.59
CA ALA A 465 -3.50 -1.56 -29.84
C ALA A 465 -3.39 -2.40 -28.56
N GLN A 466 -2.36 -2.15 -27.73
CA GLN A 466 -2.18 -2.83 -26.44
C GLN A 466 -3.30 -2.47 -25.45
N ASP A 467 -3.74 -1.22 -25.44
CA ASP A 467 -4.83 -0.75 -24.58
C ASP A 467 -6.15 -1.44 -25.00
N ALA A 468 -6.44 -1.50 -26.30
CA ALA A 468 -7.60 -2.19 -26.85
C ALA A 468 -7.62 -3.70 -26.54
N GLU A 469 -6.47 -4.34 -26.47
CA GLU A 469 -6.33 -5.76 -26.11
C GLU A 469 -6.28 -5.99 -24.59
N GLY A 470 -6.22 -4.91 -23.77
CA GLY A 470 -6.03 -5.02 -22.34
C GLY A 470 -4.65 -5.55 -21.91
N THR A 471 -3.68 -5.54 -22.83
CA THR A 471 -2.32 -6.08 -22.61
C THR A 471 -1.30 -5.03 -22.22
N SER A 472 -1.69 -3.76 -22.24
CA SER A 472 -0.82 -2.64 -21.84
C SER A 472 -0.54 -2.65 -20.33
N GLY A 473 0.74 -2.66 -19.97
CA GLY A 473 1.15 -2.47 -18.57
C GLY A 473 0.70 -1.13 -17.99
N ASP A 474 0.42 -0.12 -18.84
CA ASP A 474 -0.03 1.20 -18.43
C ASP A 474 -1.45 1.19 -17.82
N LEU A 475 -2.24 0.13 -18.04
CA LEU A 475 -3.58 -0.04 -17.47
C LEU A 475 -3.58 -0.51 -16.02
N THR A 476 -2.44 -0.98 -15.52
CA THR A 476 -2.31 -1.56 -14.19
C THR A 476 -1.94 -0.50 -13.16
N PHE A 477 -2.61 -0.50 -12.03
CA PHE A 477 -2.26 0.29 -10.85
C PHE A 477 -2.50 -0.54 -9.57
N PRO A 478 -1.65 -0.44 -8.54
CA PRO A 478 -0.30 0.14 -8.56
C PRO A 478 0.69 -0.79 -9.25
N GLY A 479 1.75 -0.23 -9.81
CA GLY A 479 2.83 -1.00 -10.47
C GLY A 479 2.69 -1.12 -11.98
N GLY A 480 1.94 -0.25 -12.64
CA GLY A 480 1.81 -0.18 -14.10
C GLY A 480 3.08 0.27 -14.84
N GLY A 481 3.05 0.29 -16.16
CA GLY A 481 4.13 0.78 -17.01
C GLY A 481 4.39 2.30 -16.87
N ASP A 482 5.47 2.80 -17.47
CA ASP A 482 5.84 4.23 -17.41
C ASP A 482 4.73 5.19 -17.88
N GLY A 483 3.78 4.69 -18.68
CA GLY A 483 2.62 5.44 -19.16
C GLY A 483 1.43 5.45 -18.20
N ALA A 484 1.40 4.61 -17.18
CA ALA A 484 0.26 4.47 -16.25
C ALA A 484 -0.10 5.78 -15.53
N ILE A 485 0.89 6.65 -15.30
CA ILE A 485 0.72 7.96 -14.68
C ILE A 485 -0.16 8.92 -15.50
N TYR A 486 -0.26 8.69 -16.81
CA TYR A 486 -1.05 9.52 -17.71
C TYR A 486 -2.48 9.01 -17.90
N LEU A 487 -2.84 7.85 -17.38
CA LEU A 487 -4.22 7.36 -17.35
C LEU A 487 -4.98 8.10 -16.24
N LEU A 488 -5.78 9.09 -16.63
CA LEU A 488 -6.44 10.01 -15.71
C LEU A 488 -7.78 9.49 -15.20
N SER A 489 -8.53 8.79 -16.06
CA SER A 489 -9.78 8.13 -15.72
C SER A 489 -9.94 6.85 -16.54
N TYR A 490 -10.54 5.83 -15.93
CA TYR A 490 -10.80 4.56 -16.59
C TYR A 490 -12.08 3.91 -16.07
N TRP A 491 -13.14 3.97 -16.87
CA TRP A 491 -14.41 3.31 -16.61
C TRP A 491 -14.45 1.99 -17.37
N LYS A 492 -14.28 0.90 -16.62
CA LYS A 492 -14.26 -0.47 -17.17
C LYS A 492 -15.64 -1.06 -17.37
N PHE A 493 -16.65 -0.51 -16.68
CA PHE A 493 -18.00 -1.01 -16.60
C PHE A 493 -18.16 -2.45 -16.05
N ASP A 494 -17.12 -3.08 -15.56
CA ASP A 494 -17.11 -4.44 -15.01
C ASP A 494 -17.87 -4.59 -13.68
N ASP A 495 -18.14 -3.49 -12.98
CA ASP A 495 -18.79 -3.49 -11.68
C ASP A 495 -20.31 -3.32 -11.82
N ALA A 496 -21.05 -4.40 -11.64
CA ALA A 496 -22.52 -4.39 -11.75
C ALA A 496 -23.21 -3.51 -10.68
N GLU A 497 -22.60 -3.32 -9.52
CA GLU A 497 -23.13 -2.50 -8.43
C GLU A 497 -22.80 -1.01 -8.63
N ASN A 498 -21.70 -0.72 -9.30
CA ASN A 498 -21.28 0.62 -9.67
C ASN A 498 -20.70 0.67 -11.10
N PRO A 499 -21.56 0.64 -12.14
CA PRO A 499 -21.08 0.64 -13.53
C PRO A 499 -20.28 1.87 -13.92
N GLY A 500 -20.53 3.01 -13.27
CA GLY A 500 -19.80 4.25 -13.50
C GLY A 500 -18.49 4.38 -12.69
N LYS A 501 -17.98 3.30 -12.14
CA LYS A 501 -16.76 3.30 -11.32
C LYS A 501 -15.54 3.73 -12.13
N ASP A 502 -14.91 4.84 -11.70
CA ASP A 502 -13.60 5.26 -12.21
C ASP A 502 -12.49 4.58 -11.41
N THR A 503 -11.83 3.60 -12.01
CA THR A 503 -10.75 2.84 -11.37
C THR A 503 -9.48 3.67 -11.14
N ARG A 504 -9.42 4.88 -11.69
CA ARG A 504 -8.30 5.83 -11.52
C ARG A 504 -8.60 6.94 -10.52
N SER A 505 -9.79 6.97 -9.93
CA SER A 505 -10.06 7.93 -8.87
C SER A 505 -9.11 7.73 -7.69
N TRP A 506 -8.74 8.81 -6.99
CA TRP A 506 -7.87 8.73 -5.83
C TRP A 506 -8.42 7.78 -4.73
N LYS A 507 -9.74 7.67 -4.62
CA LYS A 507 -10.39 6.76 -3.67
C LYS A 507 -10.10 5.29 -4.00
N GLU A 508 -10.25 4.93 -5.26
CA GLU A 508 -9.97 3.57 -5.72
C GLU A 508 -8.47 3.25 -5.62
N MET A 509 -7.61 4.21 -5.99
CA MET A 509 -6.17 4.04 -5.89
C MET A 509 -5.70 3.86 -4.45
N LEU A 510 -6.22 4.63 -3.50
CA LEU A 510 -5.94 4.41 -2.07
C LEU A 510 -6.43 3.03 -1.61
N GLY A 511 -7.59 2.59 -2.10
CA GLY A 511 -8.13 1.26 -1.82
C GLY A 511 -7.21 0.14 -2.32
N GLU A 512 -6.67 0.24 -3.53
CA GLU A 512 -5.71 -0.73 -4.08
C GLU A 512 -4.38 -0.72 -3.30
N ILE A 513 -3.85 0.46 -2.97
CA ILE A 513 -2.66 0.59 -2.12
C ILE A 513 -2.91 -0.05 -0.76
N ARG A 514 -4.06 0.19 -0.13
CA ARG A 514 -4.40 -0.40 1.16
C ARG A 514 -4.44 -1.94 1.11
N LYS A 515 -4.97 -2.52 0.04
CA LYS A 515 -4.94 -3.98 -0.18
C LYS A 515 -3.51 -4.54 -0.24
N MET A 516 -2.56 -3.80 -0.81
CA MET A 516 -1.17 -4.24 -0.86
C MET A 516 -0.53 -4.32 0.52
N TYR A 517 -0.95 -3.46 1.44
CA TYR A 517 -0.45 -3.42 2.81
C TYR A 517 -1.35 -4.15 3.81
N GLU A 518 -2.35 -4.87 3.32
CA GLU A 518 -3.18 -5.73 4.15
C GLU A 518 -2.31 -6.78 4.86
N GLY A 519 -2.45 -6.85 6.18
CA GLY A 519 -1.64 -7.73 7.02
C GLY A 519 -0.34 -7.11 7.56
N TYR A 520 0.03 -5.89 7.15
CA TYR A 520 1.12 -5.14 7.80
C TYR A 520 0.57 -4.31 8.96
N ARG A 521 1.01 -4.64 10.17
CA ARG A 521 0.54 -3.95 11.38
C ARG A 521 0.98 -2.49 11.40
N GLY A 522 0.07 -1.62 11.81
CA GLY A 522 0.36 -0.21 12.06
C GLY A 522 0.73 0.59 10.81
N TYR A 523 0.58 0.02 9.61
CA TYR A 523 0.82 0.75 8.36
C TYR A 523 -0.21 1.85 8.19
N LYS A 524 0.27 3.07 7.96
CA LYS A 524 -0.57 4.26 7.77
C LYS A 524 -0.47 4.77 6.34
N ILE A 525 -1.61 5.12 5.77
CA ILE A 525 -1.72 5.76 4.46
C ILE A 525 -2.37 7.12 4.69
N ARG A 526 -1.60 8.19 4.49
CA ARG A 526 -2.03 9.56 4.74
C ARG A 526 -2.05 10.40 3.47
N ILE A 527 -2.85 11.46 3.46
CA ILE A 527 -2.85 12.47 2.41
C ILE A 527 -2.06 13.68 2.89
N GLY A 528 -1.07 14.08 2.10
CA GLY A 528 -0.32 15.32 2.26
C GLY A 528 -0.98 16.43 1.47
N LEU A 529 -1.19 17.56 2.11
CA LEU A 529 -1.82 18.74 1.53
C LEU A 529 -0.76 19.83 1.32
N ILE A 530 -0.61 20.24 0.07
CA ILE A 530 0.30 21.32 -0.33
C ILE A 530 -0.51 22.49 -0.92
N SER A 531 0.04 23.70 -0.85
CA SER A 531 -0.52 24.86 -1.55
C SER A 531 0.60 25.56 -2.32
N SER A 532 0.58 25.44 -3.63
CA SER A 532 1.64 25.90 -4.53
C SER A 532 1.26 27.12 -5.35
N ASP A 533 0.01 27.61 -5.31
CA ASP A 533 -0.48 28.75 -6.05
C ASP A 533 0.37 29.99 -5.81
N LYS A 534 0.67 30.72 -6.90
CA LYS A 534 1.41 31.98 -6.86
C LYS A 534 0.61 33.06 -7.58
N ASP A 535 0.67 34.27 -7.02
CA ASP A 535 0.16 35.47 -7.68
C ASP A 535 1.08 35.92 -8.83
N ASP A 536 0.68 36.94 -9.58
CA ASP A 536 1.45 37.52 -10.69
C ASP A 536 2.83 38.05 -10.28
N SER A 537 3.05 38.27 -8.97
CA SER A 537 4.33 38.71 -8.39
C SER A 537 5.17 37.54 -7.90
N GLY A 538 4.67 36.31 -8.00
CA GLY A 538 5.32 35.09 -7.56
C GLY A 538 5.18 34.80 -6.07
N ASN A 539 4.32 35.50 -5.32
CA ASN A 539 4.05 35.25 -3.92
C ASN A 539 3.10 34.07 -3.75
N LYS A 540 3.26 33.30 -2.70
CA LYS A 540 2.35 32.22 -2.32
C LYS A 540 0.98 32.81 -1.95
N VAL A 541 -0.07 32.42 -2.67
CA VAL A 541 -1.42 32.98 -2.52
C VAL A 541 -2.04 32.63 -1.18
N TRP A 542 -1.86 31.40 -0.70
CA TRP A 542 -2.40 30.96 0.58
C TRP A 542 -1.98 31.86 1.76
N LEU A 543 -0.79 32.50 1.70
CA LEU A 543 -0.35 33.44 2.71
C LEU A 543 -1.28 34.66 2.83
N SER A 544 -1.96 35.04 1.77
CA SER A 544 -2.88 36.17 1.76
C SER A 544 -4.24 35.83 2.35
N HIS A 545 -4.64 34.56 2.29
CA HIS A 545 -6.00 34.13 2.64
C HIS A 545 -6.09 33.27 3.92
N ILE A 546 -4.97 32.73 4.42
CA ILE A 546 -4.99 31.83 5.59
C ILE A 546 -5.63 32.44 6.85
N SER A 547 -5.57 33.77 7.01
CA SER A 547 -6.23 34.46 8.13
C SER A 547 -7.74 34.61 7.94
N GLU A 548 -8.29 34.31 6.78
CA GLU A 548 -9.72 34.39 6.50
C GLU A 548 -10.44 33.13 7.02
N ALA A 549 -11.50 33.31 7.78
CA ALA A 549 -12.25 32.19 8.36
C ALA A 549 -12.84 31.27 7.27
N ALA A 550 -13.42 31.87 6.21
CA ALA A 550 -14.04 31.11 5.11
C ALA A 550 -13.06 30.19 4.38
N TRP A 551 -11.80 30.64 4.20
CA TRP A 551 -10.74 29.83 3.59
C TRP A 551 -10.45 28.59 4.45
N ARG A 552 -10.30 28.79 5.77
CA ARG A 552 -10.02 27.67 6.69
C ARG A 552 -11.23 26.73 6.87
N GLU A 553 -12.45 27.29 6.88
CA GLU A 553 -13.68 26.50 6.95
C GLU A 553 -13.85 25.58 5.73
N GLN A 554 -13.50 26.08 4.53
CA GLN A 554 -13.50 25.26 3.31
C GLN A 554 -12.45 24.14 3.39
N LEU A 555 -11.20 24.46 3.77
CA LEU A 555 -10.14 23.45 3.96
C LEU A 555 -10.58 22.35 4.94
N VAL A 556 -11.18 22.73 6.07
CA VAL A 556 -11.65 21.77 7.09
C VAL A 556 -12.82 20.93 6.56
N ALA A 557 -13.70 21.51 5.76
CA ALA A 557 -14.82 20.77 5.16
C ALA A 557 -14.29 19.67 4.22
N ASP A 558 -13.37 20.02 3.34
CA ASP A 558 -12.80 19.09 2.37
C ASP A 558 -11.92 18.01 3.08
N VAL A 559 -11.17 18.38 4.12
CA VAL A 559 -10.42 17.40 4.93
C VAL A 559 -11.37 16.36 5.52
N LYS A 560 -12.55 16.73 6.02
CA LYS A 560 -13.53 15.77 6.53
C LYS A 560 -14.01 14.78 5.47
N GLU A 561 -14.04 15.17 4.21
CA GLU A 561 -14.39 14.30 3.09
C GLU A 561 -13.27 13.30 2.75
N LEU A 562 -12.01 13.66 3.00
CA LEU A 562 -10.85 12.76 2.78
C LEU A 562 -10.71 11.71 3.88
N LEU A 563 -11.03 12.04 5.13
CA LEU A 563 -10.77 11.20 6.31
C LEU A 563 -11.34 9.78 6.26
N PRO A 564 -12.50 9.48 5.65
CA PRO A 564 -12.99 8.11 5.52
C PRO A 564 -12.06 7.18 4.74
N TYR A 565 -11.22 7.73 3.88
CA TYR A 565 -10.40 6.96 2.92
C TYR A 565 -8.93 6.84 3.33
N CYS A 566 -8.46 7.67 4.28
CA CYS A 566 -7.05 7.70 4.70
C CYS A 566 -6.91 7.55 6.22
N ASP A 567 -5.68 7.32 6.69
CA ASP A 567 -5.35 7.16 8.11
C ASP A 567 -4.90 8.48 8.75
N GLY A 568 -4.92 9.57 8.01
CA GLY A 568 -4.56 10.89 8.51
C GLY A 568 -4.21 11.90 7.44
N ILE A 569 -3.87 13.10 7.90
CA ILE A 569 -3.55 14.26 7.07
C ILE A 569 -2.19 14.82 7.50
N ASP A 570 -1.41 15.25 6.52
CA ASP A 570 -0.20 16.04 6.71
C ASP A 570 -0.35 17.40 6.02
N ILE A 571 0.02 18.48 6.71
CA ILE A 571 -0.01 19.84 6.15
C ILE A 571 1.41 20.24 5.80
N ASP A 572 1.67 20.45 4.52
CA ASP A 572 2.97 20.86 3.97
C ASP A 572 2.83 22.19 3.22
N PHE A 573 2.56 23.27 3.97
CA PHE A 573 2.45 24.63 3.42
C PHE A 573 3.77 25.37 3.57
N GLU A 574 4.50 25.52 2.49
CA GLU A 574 5.84 26.09 2.44
C GLU A 574 5.85 27.59 2.07
N TRP A 575 6.32 28.52 2.85
CA TRP A 575 6.55 28.51 4.30
C TRP A 575 6.14 29.87 4.85
N LEU A 576 5.72 29.90 6.12
CA LEU A 576 5.48 31.10 6.86
C LEU A 576 6.71 31.36 7.76
N TYR A 577 7.41 32.47 7.53
CA TYR A 577 8.65 32.75 8.23
C TYR A 577 8.43 33.19 9.69
N SER A 578 9.45 32.91 10.53
CA SER A 578 9.45 33.30 11.92
C SER A 578 9.18 34.80 12.10
N GLY A 579 8.33 35.17 13.06
CA GLY A 579 7.92 36.54 13.32
C GLY A 579 6.77 37.07 12.49
N ASP A 580 6.23 36.27 11.55
CA ASP A 580 5.03 36.64 10.80
C ASP A 580 3.79 36.52 11.69
N SER A 581 2.96 37.57 11.73
CA SER A 581 1.75 37.62 12.56
C SER A 581 0.71 36.57 12.18
N ARG A 582 0.77 36.05 10.95
CA ARG A 582 -0.15 35.02 10.44
C ARG A 582 0.02 33.65 11.11
N TRP A 583 1.11 33.41 11.85
CA TRP A 583 1.20 32.29 12.77
C TRP A 583 0.05 32.29 13.79
N ASN A 584 -0.30 33.47 14.33
CA ASN A 584 -1.37 33.64 15.33
C ASN A 584 -2.76 33.87 14.70
N THR A 585 -2.84 34.50 13.53
CA THR A 585 -4.15 34.90 12.94
C THR A 585 -4.66 33.92 11.88
N GLY A 586 -3.83 33.01 11.44
CA GLY A 586 -4.15 32.11 10.32
C GLY A 586 -3.67 30.67 10.55
N TYR A 587 -2.36 30.45 10.58
CA TYR A 587 -1.78 29.11 10.62
C TYR A 587 -2.13 28.36 11.93
N GLY A 588 -1.92 28.97 13.09
CA GLY A 588 -2.29 28.38 14.38
C GLY A 588 -3.79 28.05 14.47
N PRO A 589 -4.70 29.00 14.20
CA PRO A 589 -6.13 28.70 14.11
C PRO A 589 -6.50 27.60 13.07
N MET A 590 -5.77 27.48 11.96
CA MET A 590 -5.94 26.38 11.02
C MET A 590 -5.58 25.05 11.67
N VAL A 591 -4.43 24.98 12.37
CA VAL A 591 -4.00 23.76 13.09
C VAL A 591 -5.01 23.35 14.13
N GLU A 592 -5.56 24.31 14.90
CA GLU A 592 -6.60 24.07 15.90
C GLU A 592 -7.87 23.48 15.25
N GLN A 593 -8.39 24.12 14.20
CA GLN A 593 -9.60 23.69 13.51
C GLN A 593 -9.43 22.30 12.86
N LEU A 594 -8.24 22.02 12.31
CA LEU A 594 -7.92 20.70 11.76
C LEU A 594 -7.85 19.64 12.85
N ARG A 595 -7.22 19.94 14.02
CA ARG A 595 -7.17 19.00 15.15
C ARG A 595 -8.57 18.68 15.69
N GLU A 596 -9.45 19.65 15.74
CA GLU A 596 -10.85 19.43 16.13
C GLU A 596 -11.62 18.58 15.11
N ALA A 597 -11.29 18.71 13.84
CA ALA A 597 -11.95 17.99 12.75
C ALA A 597 -11.46 16.56 12.56
N ILE A 598 -10.16 16.32 12.82
CA ILE A 598 -9.51 15.02 12.60
C ILE A 598 -9.72 14.15 13.86
N PRO A 599 -10.35 12.96 13.76
CA PRO A 599 -10.52 12.04 14.88
C PRO A 599 -9.18 11.63 15.52
N SER A 600 -9.19 11.30 16.81
CA SER A 600 -7.97 10.97 17.56
C SER A 600 -7.32 9.62 17.15
N ASP A 601 -8.04 8.77 16.43
CA ASP A 601 -7.53 7.52 15.85
C ASP A 601 -6.84 7.73 14.49
N LYS A 602 -6.89 8.96 13.97
CA LYS A 602 -6.23 9.36 12.72
C LYS A 602 -5.09 10.33 12.99
N VAL A 603 -4.02 10.16 12.23
CA VAL A 603 -2.79 10.94 12.37
C VAL A 603 -2.95 12.34 11.79
N PHE A 604 -2.57 13.33 12.55
CA PHE A 604 -2.44 14.71 12.09
C PHE A 604 -1.01 15.20 12.28
N SER A 605 -0.32 15.54 11.19
CA SER A 605 1.02 16.10 11.24
C SER A 605 1.13 17.41 10.46
N VAL A 606 2.17 18.16 10.79
CA VAL A 606 2.49 19.43 10.14
C VAL A 606 3.96 19.39 9.73
N SER A 607 4.23 19.75 8.48
CA SER A 607 5.57 19.84 7.94
C SER A 607 6.12 21.26 8.12
N LEU A 608 7.29 21.38 8.75
CA LEU A 608 7.97 22.63 9.01
C LEU A 608 9.43 22.56 8.54
N HIS A 609 10.04 23.71 8.35
CA HIS A 609 11.45 23.83 7.95
C HIS A 609 12.23 24.67 8.98
N PRO A 610 13.53 24.45 9.20
CA PRO A 610 14.34 25.20 10.17
C PRO A 610 14.30 26.72 10.03
N VAL A 611 14.01 27.24 8.84
CA VAL A 611 13.85 28.70 8.62
C VAL A 611 12.44 29.21 8.95
N ALA A 612 11.48 28.33 9.21
CA ALA A 612 10.05 28.66 9.38
C ALA A 612 9.39 27.81 10.49
N TYR A 613 10.12 27.46 11.54
CA TYR A 613 9.62 26.59 12.60
C TYR A 613 8.95 27.32 13.76
N TYR A 614 8.46 28.53 13.56
CA TYR A 614 7.71 29.24 14.58
C TYR A 614 6.25 28.82 14.57
N LEU A 615 5.85 28.02 15.54
CA LEU A 615 4.44 27.82 15.86
C LEU A 615 4.20 28.30 17.29
N PRO A 616 3.19 29.15 17.55
CA PRO A 616 2.89 29.64 18.92
C PRO A 616 2.68 28.47 19.88
N ALA A 617 3.13 28.65 21.13
CA ALA A 617 3.17 27.57 22.13
C ALA A 617 1.81 26.87 22.35
N GLU A 618 0.71 27.61 22.22
CA GLU A 618 -0.65 27.10 22.40
C GLU A 618 -1.08 26.07 21.34
N TYR A 619 -0.38 26.03 20.19
CA TYR A 619 -0.71 25.09 19.09
C TYR A 619 0.29 23.92 18.95
N ILE A 620 1.45 23.99 19.63
CA ILE A 620 2.52 22.97 19.49
C ILE A 620 2.02 21.56 19.86
N ASP A 621 1.13 21.45 20.82
CA ASP A 621 0.66 20.14 21.29
C ASP A 621 -0.48 19.55 20.45
N MET A 622 -1.03 20.29 19.49
CA MET A 622 -2.19 19.88 18.72
C MET A 622 -1.92 18.81 17.67
N PRO A 623 -0.89 18.89 16.82
CA PRO A 623 -0.51 17.80 15.94
C PRO A 623 0.00 16.59 16.72
N ASP A 624 -0.16 15.38 16.16
CA ASP A 624 0.41 14.15 16.73
C ASP A 624 1.94 14.17 16.65
N TYR A 625 2.49 14.66 15.54
CA TYR A 625 3.92 14.96 15.39
C TYR A 625 4.19 15.97 14.26
N TYR A 626 5.44 16.37 14.16
CA TYR A 626 5.96 17.30 13.15
C TYR A 626 6.93 16.58 12.23
N THR A 627 6.85 16.85 10.93
CA THR A 627 7.85 16.43 9.96
C THR A 627 8.74 17.63 9.64
N PHE A 628 9.90 17.70 10.29
CA PHE A 628 10.85 18.79 10.04
C PHE A 628 11.71 18.51 8.82
N GLN A 629 11.61 19.35 7.82
CA GLN A 629 12.35 19.27 6.56
C GLN A 629 13.79 19.78 6.72
N ILE A 630 14.73 18.91 7.12
CA ILE A 630 16.15 19.26 7.28
C ILE A 630 16.90 19.00 5.98
N TYR A 631 16.39 19.55 4.91
CA TYR A 631 16.90 19.48 3.56
C TYR A 631 16.42 20.69 2.77
N GLY A 632 16.78 20.78 1.52
CA GLY A 632 16.32 21.82 0.63
C GLY A 632 17.34 22.06 -0.48
N PRO A 633 17.14 23.07 -1.34
CA PRO A 633 18.13 23.39 -2.34
C PRO A 633 19.46 23.86 -1.69
N ALA A 634 19.43 24.51 -0.53
CA ALA A 634 20.63 24.95 0.17
C ALA A 634 21.44 23.78 0.73
N VAL A 635 22.65 23.58 0.23
CA VAL A 635 23.52 22.43 0.56
C VAL A 635 23.90 22.34 2.03
N THR A 636 23.79 23.43 2.78
CA THR A 636 24.11 23.48 4.21
C THR A 636 23.24 22.55 5.05
N TRP A 637 21.98 22.30 4.65
CA TRP A 637 21.05 21.44 5.38
C TRP A 637 21.39 19.95 5.30
N PHE A 638 22.25 19.54 4.37
CA PHE A 638 22.69 18.15 4.28
C PHE A 638 23.68 17.77 5.38
N ALA A 639 24.45 18.75 5.92
CA ALA A 639 25.51 18.48 6.88
C ALA A 639 24.97 17.99 8.23
N TYR A 640 25.64 16.97 8.82
CA TYR A 640 25.29 16.39 10.12
C TYR A 640 25.24 17.43 11.24
N ASN A 641 26.23 18.33 11.33
CA ASN A 641 26.24 19.34 12.37
C ASN A 641 25.05 20.30 12.32
N ASN A 642 24.57 20.64 11.14
CA ASN A 642 23.39 21.48 10.97
C ASN A 642 22.09 20.70 11.31
N TYR A 643 22.07 19.38 11.08
CA TYR A 643 21.00 18.51 11.52
C TYR A 643 20.87 18.50 13.06
N VAL A 644 21.99 18.33 13.77
CA VAL A 644 22.03 18.38 15.23
C VAL A 644 21.65 19.75 15.76
N ALA A 645 22.14 20.82 15.12
CA ALA A 645 21.79 22.20 15.51
C ALA A 645 20.29 22.46 15.36
N ALA A 646 19.69 22.06 14.23
CA ALA A 646 18.26 22.22 14.00
C ALA A 646 17.42 21.48 15.06
N TYR A 647 17.79 20.25 15.42
CA TYR A 647 17.11 19.53 16.48
C TYR A 647 17.15 20.28 17.82
N ASN A 648 18.33 20.81 18.21
CA ASN A 648 18.47 21.56 19.44
C ASN A 648 17.64 22.85 19.41
N ASP A 649 17.55 23.51 18.26
CA ASP A 649 16.71 24.68 18.07
C ASP A 649 15.22 24.35 18.25
N PHE A 650 14.73 23.21 17.72
CA PHE A 650 13.35 22.77 17.92
C PHE A 650 13.05 22.52 19.41
N ILE A 651 13.95 21.85 20.12
CA ILE A 651 13.83 21.65 21.58
C ILE A 651 13.82 23.01 22.33
N ALA A 652 14.71 23.91 21.98
CA ALA A 652 14.76 25.25 22.58
C ALA A 652 13.50 26.07 22.28
N TRP A 653 12.87 25.83 21.17
CA TRP A 653 11.60 26.45 20.77
C TRP A 653 10.38 25.91 21.54
N GLY A 654 10.49 24.75 22.17
CA GLY A 654 9.47 24.15 22.99
C GLY A 654 8.73 22.97 22.34
N PHE A 655 9.23 22.47 21.21
CA PHE A 655 8.64 21.25 20.63
C PHE A 655 8.94 20.03 21.52
N PRO A 656 7.92 19.23 21.90
CA PRO A 656 8.13 17.99 22.63
C PRO A 656 8.95 17.01 21.77
N LYS A 657 9.99 16.43 22.35
CA LYS A 657 10.91 15.54 21.59
C LYS A 657 10.20 14.33 20.98
N GLU A 658 9.17 13.82 21.64
CA GLU A 658 8.33 12.70 21.16
C GLU A 658 7.49 13.03 19.94
N LYS A 659 7.29 14.33 19.67
CA LYS A 659 6.56 14.82 18.49
C LYS A 659 7.48 15.28 17.36
N ILE A 660 8.79 15.33 17.58
CA ILE A 660 9.75 15.76 16.56
C ILE A 660 10.02 14.61 15.60
N GLY A 661 9.69 14.81 14.32
CA GLY A 661 10.05 13.96 13.19
C GLY A 661 11.18 14.59 12.40
N MET A 662 12.39 14.08 12.60
CA MET A 662 13.58 14.57 11.89
C MET A 662 13.69 13.89 10.53
N SER A 663 14.07 14.64 9.51
CA SER A 663 14.11 14.14 8.13
C SER A 663 15.52 13.94 7.60
N TYR A 664 15.61 13.10 6.58
CA TYR A 664 16.76 13.04 5.69
C TYR A 664 16.29 13.06 4.23
N PRO A 665 17.03 13.71 3.31
CA PRO A 665 16.67 13.71 1.90
C PRO A 665 17.19 12.48 1.18
N THR A 666 16.43 12.00 0.22
CA THR A 666 16.85 11.08 -0.84
C THR A 666 17.16 11.84 -2.13
N THR A 667 17.45 13.12 -2.00
CA THR A 667 17.82 14.01 -3.09
C THR A 667 19.26 14.53 -2.92
N ALA A 668 19.81 15.09 -3.97
CA ALA A 668 21.09 15.77 -4.03
C ALA A 668 20.93 17.17 -4.60
N SER A 669 21.77 18.14 -4.17
CA SER A 669 21.68 19.54 -4.61
C SER A 669 23.02 20.15 -4.96
N THR A 670 23.01 21.06 -5.93
CA THR A 670 24.13 21.98 -6.21
C THR A 670 23.97 23.32 -5.46
N GLY A 671 22.88 23.50 -4.71
CA GLY A 671 22.44 24.77 -4.14
C GLY A 671 21.39 25.50 -4.99
N SER A 672 21.26 25.16 -6.26
CA SER A 672 20.27 25.73 -7.19
C SER A 672 19.53 24.67 -7.99
N THR A 673 20.13 23.53 -8.19
CA THR A 673 19.55 22.40 -8.95
C THR A 673 19.44 21.20 -8.02
N VAL A 674 18.29 20.56 -8.00
CA VAL A 674 18.01 19.34 -7.23
C VAL A 674 17.87 18.15 -8.19
N SER A 675 18.41 17.00 -7.80
CA SER A 675 18.29 15.74 -8.51
C SER A 675 18.00 14.60 -7.52
N GLY A 676 17.37 13.53 -7.97
CA GLY A 676 17.23 12.32 -7.16
C GLY A 676 18.60 11.68 -6.85
N TYR A 677 18.79 11.18 -5.66
CA TYR A 677 20.00 10.49 -5.25
C TYR A 677 20.31 9.29 -6.18
N LYS A 678 19.29 8.57 -6.63
CA LYS A 678 19.44 7.49 -7.61
C LYS A 678 20.21 7.90 -8.88
N ASN A 679 20.04 9.15 -9.33
CA ASN A 679 20.76 9.65 -10.51
C ASN A 679 22.24 9.90 -10.21
N ILE A 680 22.57 10.30 -8.98
CA ILE A 680 23.94 10.47 -8.51
C ILE A 680 24.64 9.11 -8.49
N VAL A 681 24.01 8.08 -7.91
CA VAL A 681 24.53 6.72 -7.85
C VAL A 681 24.73 6.17 -9.27
N ALA A 682 23.75 6.31 -10.15
CA ALA A 682 23.85 5.86 -11.54
C ALA A 682 24.99 6.53 -12.33
N ALA A 683 25.27 7.82 -12.04
CA ALA A 683 26.35 8.54 -12.68
C ALA A 683 27.74 8.25 -12.07
N ASN A 684 27.81 7.61 -10.88
CA ASN A 684 29.04 7.36 -10.13
C ASN A 684 29.07 5.90 -9.62
N PRO A 685 29.37 4.91 -10.47
CA PRO A 685 29.31 3.49 -10.09
C PRO A 685 30.31 3.09 -8.99
N ASP A 686 31.34 3.90 -8.75
CA ASP A 686 32.35 3.70 -7.69
C ASP A 686 32.03 4.48 -6.40
N LEU A 687 30.81 5.00 -6.26
CA LEU A 687 30.38 5.76 -5.07
C LEU A 687 30.48 4.87 -3.81
N THR A 688 31.06 5.42 -2.74
CA THR A 688 31.21 4.73 -1.45
C THR A 688 30.26 5.28 -0.39
N THR A 689 30.04 4.52 0.68
CA THR A 689 29.07 4.82 1.73
C THR A 689 29.38 6.11 2.51
N ASP A 690 30.64 6.51 2.59
CA ASP A 690 31.16 7.68 3.31
C ASP A 690 31.12 8.98 2.50
N GLN A 691 30.86 8.91 1.19
CA GLN A 691 30.83 10.07 0.32
C GLN A 691 29.50 10.84 0.46
N ASN A 692 29.59 12.16 0.60
CA ASN A 692 28.45 13.09 0.66
C ASN A 692 28.46 14.10 -0.50
N THR A 693 29.36 13.94 -1.46
CA THR A 693 29.46 14.77 -2.67
C THR A 693 29.88 13.91 -3.86
N ALA A 694 29.34 14.20 -5.05
CA ALA A 694 29.78 13.59 -6.29
C ALA A 694 29.51 14.51 -7.47
N THR A 695 30.17 14.26 -8.60
CA THR A 695 30.00 15.06 -9.82
C THR A 695 29.06 14.35 -10.79
N MET A 696 28.06 15.08 -11.28
CA MET A 696 27.16 14.63 -12.35
C MET A 696 26.97 15.77 -13.36
N SER A 697 27.14 15.48 -14.65
CA SER A 697 27.00 16.45 -15.75
C SER A 697 27.85 17.72 -15.55
N GLY A 698 29.05 17.58 -14.98
CA GLY A 698 29.99 18.69 -14.78
C GLY A 698 29.70 19.56 -13.54
N SER A 699 28.65 19.25 -12.74
CA SER A 699 28.33 19.97 -11.51
C SER A 699 28.55 19.08 -10.30
N THR A 700 29.00 19.66 -9.19
CA THR A 700 29.15 18.95 -7.91
C THR A 700 27.83 19.01 -7.13
N PHE A 701 27.27 17.87 -6.84
CA PHE A 701 26.10 17.72 -6.00
C PHE A 701 26.48 17.31 -4.59
N THR A 702 25.84 17.89 -3.60
CA THR A 702 25.89 17.51 -2.19
C THR A 702 24.65 16.68 -1.87
N PHE A 703 24.82 15.59 -1.12
CA PHE A 703 23.76 14.68 -0.69
C PHE A 703 24.10 14.11 0.70
N ASN A 704 23.24 13.29 1.27
CA ASN A 704 23.61 12.44 2.40
C ASN A 704 24.06 11.07 1.87
N GLY A 705 25.29 10.67 2.17
CA GLY A 705 25.73 9.30 1.98
C GLY A 705 25.19 8.36 3.05
N VAL A 706 25.34 7.08 2.85
CA VAL A 706 24.85 6.01 3.75
C VAL A 706 25.33 6.23 5.19
N ASP A 707 26.63 6.51 5.40
CA ASP A 707 27.18 6.67 6.75
C ASP A 707 26.65 7.95 7.42
N CYS A 708 26.44 9.02 6.66
CA CYS A 708 25.83 10.25 7.18
C CYS A 708 24.36 10.02 7.62
N VAL A 709 23.60 9.24 6.87
CA VAL A 709 22.22 8.87 7.25
C VAL A 709 22.23 8.03 8.52
N LYS A 710 23.12 7.04 8.63
CA LYS A 710 23.27 6.23 9.84
C LYS A 710 23.62 7.07 11.06
N ASP A 711 24.52 8.03 10.93
CA ASP A 711 24.89 8.95 12.02
C ASP A 711 23.69 9.79 12.46
N LYS A 712 22.88 10.30 11.52
CA LYS A 712 21.65 11.04 11.81
C LYS A 712 20.64 10.17 12.56
N MET A 713 20.49 8.92 12.16
CA MET A 713 19.58 7.98 12.82
C MET A 713 20.05 7.59 14.22
N ASN A 714 21.34 7.34 14.41
CA ASN A 714 21.93 7.10 15.74
C ASN A 714 21.66 8.30 16.68
N PHE A 715 21.83 9.52 16.18
CA PHE A 715 21.51 10.74 16.95
C PHE A 715 20.03 10.76 17.39
N ILE A 716 19.11 10.42 16.50
CA ILE A 716 17.67 10.37 16.82
C ILE A 716 17.37 9.33 17.92
N LEU A 717 18.02 8.17 17.86
CA LEU A 717 17.88 7.14 18.91
C LEU A 717 18.44 7.62 20.24
N GLU A 718 19.62 8.23 20.27
CA GLU A 718 20.23 8.79 21.47
C GLU A 718 19.36 9.88 22.13
N GLN A 719 18.69 10.70 21.33
CA GLN A 719 17.76 11.70 21.84
C GLN A 719 16.40 11.12 22.27
N ASN A 720 16.13 9.86 21.94
CA ASN A 720 14.81 9.26 22.07
C ASN A 720 13.71 10.14 21.43
N SER A 721 14.00 10.63 20.24
CA SER A 721 13.09 11.48 19.46
C SER A 721 11.96 10.66 18.81
N GLY A 722 10.85 11.29 18.42
CA GLY A 722 9.61 10.65 18.03
C GLY A 722 9.65 9.88 16.72
N THR A 723 9.61 10.60 15.60
CA THR A 723 9.47 9.99 14.28
C THR A 723 10.67 10.29 13.39
N VAL A 724 10.75 9.57 12.28
CA VAL A 724 11.69 9.84 11.19
C VAL A 724 10.90 10.04 9.91
N MET A 725 11.34 10.98 9.09
CA MET A 725 10.74 11.24 7.78
C MET A 725 11.82 11.26 6.71
N TYR A 726 11.49 10.86 5.50
CA TYR A 726 12.35 11.07 4.34
C TYR A 726 11.59 11.64 3.15
N PHE A 727 12.27 12.43 2.36
CA PHE A 727 11.76 13.01 1.11
C PHE A 727 12.71 12.67 -0.05
N ASP A 728 12.26 11.86 -1.00
CA ASP A 728 11.02 11.11 -1.09
C ASP A 728 11.27 9.66 -1.53
N MET A 729 10.22 8.87 -1.54
CA MET A 729 10.28 7.45 -1.89
C MET A 729 10.83 7.19 -3.30
N GLY A 730 10.55 8.06 -4.25
CA GLY A 730 10.92 7.92 -5.66
C GLY A 730 12.37 8.27 -6.01
N ASN A 731 13.13 8.88 -5.09
CA ASN A 731 14.46 9.44 -5.37
C ASN A 731 15.64 8.61 -4.86
N ASP A 732 15.40 7.59 -4.04
CA ASP A 732 16.44 6.65 -3.60
C ASP A 732 16.71 5.57 -4.64
N VAL A 733 17.82 4.84 -4.52
CA VAL A 733 18.06 3.59 -5.24
C VAL A 733 17.19 2.46 -4.68
N SER A 734 17.20 1.28 -5.33
CA SER A 734 16.48 0.12 -4.78
C SER A 734 16.94 -0.18 -3.36
N VAL A 735 16.03 -0.59 -2.48
CA VAL A 735 16.36 -0.98 -1.10
C VAL A 735 17.25 -2.22 -1.01
N SER A 736 17.39 -2.97 -2.10
CA SER A 736 18.37 -4.05 -2.23
C SER A 736 19.79 -3.53 -2.48
N ASP A 737 19.95 -2.26 -2.91
CA ASP A 737 21.25 -1.66 -3.16
C ASP A 737 21.91 -1.28 -1.82
N PRO A 738 23.19 -1.63 -1.58
CA PRO A 738 23.92 -1.22 -0.38
C PRO A 738 24.00 0.31 -0.17
N LEU A 739 23.83 1.09 -1.23
CA LEU A 739 23.81 2.56 -1.17
C LEU A 739 22.42 3.15 -0.87
N SER A 740 21.37 2.34 -0.68
CA SER A 740 20.04 2.85 -0.36
C SER A 740 20.04 3.58 1.00
N LEU A 741 19.59 4.83 0.97
CA LEU A 741 19.50 5.69 2.16
C LEU A 741 18.33 5.25 3.06
N ILE A 742 17.23 4.81 2.48
CA ILE A 742 16.06 4.30 3.21
C ILE A 742 16.44 3.03 3.94
N ARG A 743 17.16 2.11 3.28
CA ARG A 743 17.73 0.94 3.92
C ARG A 743 18.69 1.32 5.04
N ALA A 744 19.63 2.23 4.78
CA ALA A 744 20.63 2.68 5.75
C ALA A 744 19.99 3.24 7.03
N ALA A 745 18.94 4.07 6.89
CA ALA A 745 18.18 4.59 8.01
C ALA A 745 17.51 3.47 8.82
N ASN A 746 16.87 2.53 8.14
CA ASN A 746 16.16 1.42 8.78
C ASN A 746 17.10 0.41 9.45
N LEU A 747 18.31 0.21 8.96
CA LEU A 747 19.35 -0.57 9.65
C LEU A 747 19.62 -0.07 11.06
N VAL A 748 19.50 1.24 11.28
CA VAL A 748 19.74 1.86 12.58
C VAL A 748 18.47 1.94 13.41
N ILE A 749 17.36 2.46 12.83
CA ILE A 749 16.19 2.83 13.64
C ILE A 749 15.17 1.71 13.88
N SER A 750 15.11 0.72 13.03
CA SER A 750 14.15 -0.38 13.17
C SER A 750 14.79 -1.76 13.27
N ALA A 751 16.11 -1.86 13.09
CA ALA A 751 16.87 -3.11 13.15
C ALA A 751 16.27 -4.27 12.29
N ASN A 752 15.51 -3.92 11.25
CA ASN A 752 14.70 -4.89 10.51
C ASN A 752 15.17 -5.17 9.09
N VAL A 753 16.28 -4.54 8.69
CA VAL A 753 16.52 -4.29 7.27
C VAL A 753 17.59 -5.16 6.65
N ASP A 754 18.53 -5.69 7.44
CA ASP A 754 19.60 -6.57 6.92
C ASP A 754 19.08 -7.83 6.25
N THR A 755 17.83 -8.08 6.40
CA THR A 755 17.13 -9.26 5.92
C THR A 755 16.26 -9.01 4.70
N LEU A 756 16.37 -7.85 4.07
CA LEU A 756 15.64 -7.58 2.83
C LEU A 756 16.20 -8.37 1.67
N ILE A 757 15.29 -9.01 0.99
CA ILE A 757 15.55 -9.69 -0.28
C ILE A 757 15.19 -8.75 -1.41
N THR A 758 15.85 -8.92 -2.52
CA THR A 758 15.57 -8.19 -3.75
C THR A 758 14.16 -8.51 -4.27
N SER A 759 13.46 -7.48 -4.74
CA SER A 759 12.15 -7.59 -5.35
C SER A 759 12.04 -8.55 -6.55
N THR A 760 13.19 -8.94 -7.12
CA THR A 760 13.25 -9.89 -8.24
C THR A 760 12.75 -11.29 -7.90
N GLU A 761 12.67 -11.66 -6.63
CA GLU A 761 12.10 -12.94 -6.21
C GLU A 761 10.57 -12.88 -5.96
N VAL A 762 9.98 -11.70 -5.98
CA VAL A 762 8.53 -11.49 -5.85
C VAL A 762 7.80 -11.68 -7.17
N SER A 763 8.51 -11.87 -8.26
CA SER A 763 7.88 -12.15 -9.53
C SER A 763 7.16 -13.49 -9.43
N ALA A 764 5.87 -13.36 -9.47
CA ALA A 764 4.88 -14.41 -9.61
C ALA A 764 4.44 -15.04 -8.27
N LEU A 765 3.33 -14.50 -7.72
CA LEU A 765 2.16 -15.40 -7.80
C LEU A 765 2.28 -16.06 -9.17
N PRO A 766 2.48 -17.41 -9.26
CA PRO A 766 2.45 -18.02 -10.57
C PRO A 766 1.16 -17.50 -11.19
N GLU A 767 1.29 -16.78 -12.31
CA GLU A 767 0.15 -16.66 -13.22
C GLU A 767 -0.41 -18.05 -13.27
N LEU A 768 -1.68 -18.17 -12.93
CA LEU A 768 -2.43 -19.41 -13.13
C LEU A 768 -2.57 -19.59 -14.64
N THR A 769 -1.44 -19.77 -15.32
CA THR A 769 -1.42 -20.32 -16.66
C THR A 769 -1.95 -21.73 -16.50
N ARG A 770 -3.16 -21.94 -16.94
CA ARG A 770 -3.78 -23.27 -17.08
C ARG A 770 -2.97 -24.08 -18.08
N GLU A 771 -1.77 -24.51 -17.73
CA GLU A 771 -1.00 -25.43 -18.55
C GLU A 771 -1.46 -26.89 -18.37
N ASN A 772 -2.27 -27.18 -17.33
CA ASN A 772 -2.83 -28.51 -17.13
C ASN A 772 -4.35 -28.46 -17.02
N PRO A 773 -5.08 -29.42 -17.62
CA PRO A 773 -6.51 -29.53 -17.43
C PRO A 773 -6.82 -29.70 -15.94
N GLN A 774 -7.86 -29.02 -15.49
CA GLN A 774 -8.34 -29.05 -14.12
C GLN A 774 -8.57 -30.52 -13.68
N GLN A 775 -7.88 -30.94 -12.62
CA GLN A 775 -7.88 -32.32 -12.15
C GLN A 775 -8.89 -32.59 -11.07
N THR A 776 -9.46 -31.54 -10.48
CA THR A 776 -10.42 -31.67 -9.40
C THR A 776 -11.66 -30.81 -9.65
N LYS A 777 -12.72 -31.11 -8.95
CA LYS A 777 -13.99 -30.39 -8.96
C LYS A 777 -14.40 -30.08 -7.54
N LEU A 778 -14.80 -28.80 -7.28
CA LEU A 778 -15.28 -28.37 -5.98
C LEU A 778 -16.78 -28.07 -6.05
N VAL A 779 -17.51 -28.51 -5.03
CA VAL A 779 -18.92 -28.18 -4.81
C VAL A 779 -19.07 -27.68 -3.37
N TYR A 780 -19.70 -26.53 -3.17
CA TYR A 780 -20.09 -26.05 -1.86
C TYR A 780 -21.50 -26.59 -1.51
N ASP A 781 -21.56 -27.39 -0.44
CA ASP A 781 -22.83 -27.87 0.11
C ASP A 781 -23.28 -26.91 1.22
N GLU A 782 -24.27 -26.08 0.87
CA GLU A 782 -24.80 -25.05 1.79
C GLU A 782 -25.54 -25.64 2.99
N GLN A 783 -26.21 -26.79 2.81
CA GLN A 783 -26.97 -27.43 3.89
C GLN A 783 -26.05 -28.11 4.90
N ALA A 784 -25.01 -28.76 4.42
CA ALA A 784 -24.00 -29.41 5.26
C ALA A 784 -22.88 -28.46 5.72
N ARG A 785 -22.87 -27.20 5.22
CA ARG A 785 -21.82 -26.19 5.46
C ARG A 785 -20.41 -26.76 5.24
N GLN A 786 -20.19 -27.32 4.07
CA GLN A 786 -18.89 -27.92 3.73
C GLN A 786 -18.58 -27.74 2.23
N ILE A 787 -17.32 -27.69 1.89
CA ILE A 787 -16.86 -27.91 0.52
C ILE A 787 -16.62 -29.40 0.32
N VAL A 788 -16.99 -29.91 -0.85
CA VAL A 788 -16.68 -31.26 -1.29
C VAL A 788 -15.79 -31.16 -2.51
N VAL A 789 -14.60 -31.71 -2.44
CA VAL A 789 -13.63 -31.75 -3.52
C VAL A 789 -13.53 -33.18 -4.02
N ALA A 790 -13.63 -33.36 -5.35
CA ALA A 790 -13.49 -34.67 -5.97
C ALA A 790 -12.49 -34.62 -7.13
N SER A 791 -11.63 -35.61 -7.24
CA SER A 791 -10.77 -35.78 -8.40
C SER A 791 -11.61 -36.14 -9.62
N VAL A 792 -11.32 -35.52 -10.76
CA VAL A 792 -11.92 -35.85 -12.07
C VAL A 792 -10.95 -36.61 -12.98
N SER A 793 -9.79 -36.97 -12.43
CA SER A 793 -8.71 -37.73 -13.07
C SER A 793 -8.26 -38.87 -12.16
N ASP A 794 -7.24 -39.61 -12.55
CA ASP A 794 -6.63 -40.65 -11.71
C ASP A 794 -5.67 -40.08 -10.62
N ALA A 795 -5.61 -38.75 -10.48
CA ALA A 795 -4.79 -38.10 -9.48
C ALA A 795 -5.43 -38.21 -8.08
N GLU A 796 -4.67 -38.60 -7.10
CA GLU A 796 -5.11 -38.65 -5.70
C GLU A 796 -5.06 -37.27 -5.05
N LEU A 797 -6.03 -36.93 -4.22
CA LEU A 797 -6.02 -35.75 -3.40
C LEU A 797 -4.96 -35.89 -2.30
N LEU A 798 -4.14 -34.88 -2.10
CA LEU A 798 -3.11 -34.84 -1.07
C LEU A 798 -3.45 -33.83 0.03
N ARG A 799 -4.08 -32.71 -0.33
CA ARG A 799 -4.35 -31.59 0.59
C ARG A 799 -5.46 -30.68 0.05
N VAL A 800 -6.28 -30.16 0.95
CA VAL A 800 -7.25 -29.10 0.67
C VAL A 800 -7.01 -27.97 1.65
N ALA A 801 -6.77 -26.77 1.16
CA ALA A 801 -6.56 -25.57 1.96
C ALA A 801 -7.57 -24.48 1.58
N LEU A 802 -8.10 -23.77 2.58
CA LEU A 802 -9.11 -22.74 2.42
C LEU A 802 -8.53 -21.37 2.82
N TYR A 803 -8.75 -20.39 1.98
CA TYR A 803 -8.25 -19.02 2.17
C TYR A 803 -9.39 -17.99 2.09
N SER A 804 -9.24 -16.89 2.79
CA SER A 804 -9.99 -15.67 2.51
C SER A 804 -9.59 -15.09 1.14
N VAL A 805 -10.36 -14.13 0.63
CA VAL A 805 -9.99 -13.41 -0.60
C VAL A 805 -8.72 -12.58 -0.44
N SER A 806 -8.36 -12.22 0.79
CA SER A 806 -7.11 -11.54 1.12
C SER A 806 -5.88 -12.47 1.16
N GLY A 807 -6.08 -13.77 0.89
CA GLY A 807 -5.01 -14.76 0.91
C GLY A 807 -4.70 -15.35 2.30
N MET A 808 -5.46 -14.96 3.34
CA MET A 808 -5.31 -15.55 4.67
C MET A 808 -5.82 -16.99 4.65
N MET A 809 -5.00 -17.94 5.07
CA MET A 809 -5.43 -19.33 5.22
C MET A 809 -6.38 -19.45 6.41
N LEU A 810 -7.49 -20.11 6.19
CA LEU A 810 -8.56 -20.28 7.18
C LEU A 810 -8.65 -21.73 7.65
N ARG A 811 -8.35 -22.67 6.77
CA ARG A 811 -8.32 -24.11 7.08
C ARG A 811 -7.33 -24.81 6.17
N ASP A 812 -6.82 -25.93 6.67
CA ASP A 812 -5.90 -26.79 5.94
C ASP A 812 -6.05 -28.25 6.40
N GLU A 813 -6.34 -29.13 5.46
CA GLU A 813 -6.59 -30.54 5.75
C GLU A 813 -5.81 -31.45 4.81
N LYS A 814 -5.12 -32.44 5.35
CA LYS A 814 -4.59 -33.53 4.54
C LYS A 814 -5.76 -34.31 3.91
N ALA A 815 -5.69 -34.55 2.63
CA ALA A 815 -6.66 -35.31 1.89
C ALA A 815 -6.02 -36.60 1.38
N SER A 816 -6.82 -37.62 1.12
CA SER A 816 -6.38 -38.87 0.52
C SER A 816 -7.50 -39.49 -0.32
N GLY A 817 -7.13 -40.20 -1.37
CA GLY A 817 -8.10 -40.81 -2.27
C GLY A 817 -8.68 -39.85 -3.29
N SER A 818 -9.88 -40.11 -3.79
CA SER A 818 -10.49 -39.35 -4.89
C SER A 818 -11.52 -38.31 -4.45
N GLN A 819 -11.85 -38.20 -3.17
CA GLN A 819 -12.82 -37.26 -2.63
C GLN A 819 -12.45 -36.83 -1.20
N HIS A 820 -12.63 -35.55 -0.89
CA HIS A 820 -12.43 -34.97 0.45
C HIS A 820 -13.54 -33.97 0.73
N SER A 821 -13.98 -33.89 2.00
CA SER A 821 -14.97 -32.90 2.44
C SER A 821 -14.39 -32.09 3.60
N MET A 822 -14.37 -30.77 3.46
CA MET A 822 -13.90 -29.84 4.49
C MET A 822 -15.06 -28.99 4.98
N ARG A 823 -15.24 -28.90 6.29
CA ARG A 823 -16.30 -28.08 6.89
C ARG A 823 -15.98 -26.58 6.76
N THR A 824 -17.02 -25.78 6.65
CA THR A 824 -16.95 -24.33 6.56
C THR A 824 -17.69 -23.65 7.72
N ASP A 825 -17.94 -24.37 8.81
CA ASP A 825 -18.55 -23.80 10.01
C ASP A 825 -17.67 -22.70 10.59
N GLY A 826 -18.31 -21.61 11.04
CA GLY A 826 -17.61 -20.45 11.56
C GLY A 826 -17.18 -19.43 10.49
N LEU A 827 -17.25 -19.77 9.19
CA LEU A 827 -17.01 -18.78 8.14
C LEU A 827 -18.23 -17.87 7.98
N LEU A 828 -17.95 -16.59 7.86
CA LEU A 828 -18.96 -15.57 7.56
C LEU A 828 -19.45 -15.70 6.11
N SER A 829 -20.62 -15.13 5.82
CA SER A 829 -21.07 -15.02 4.42
C SER A 829 -20.05 -14.20 3.62
N GLY A 830 -19.52 -14.79 2.54
CA GLY A 830 -18.46 -14.15 1.77
C GLY A 830 -17.86 -15.05 0.69
N ILE A 831 -16.86 -14.54 -0.01
CA ILE A 831 -16.13 -15.28 -1.05
C ILE A 831 -14.86 -15.85 -0.43
N TYR A 832 -14.54 -17.10 -0.80
CA TYR A 832 -13.38 -17.84 -0.32
C TYR A 832 -12.66 -18.54 -1.46
N ILE A 833 -11.39 -18.85 -1.25
CA ILE A 833 -10.54 -19.56 -2.21
C ILE A 833 -10.17 -20.91 -1.60
N ALA A 834 -10.39 -21.99 -2.34
CA ALA A 834 -9.93 -23.32 -1.97
C ALA A 834 -8.78 -23.74 -2.88
N GLN A 835 -7.65 -24.10 -2.32
CA GLN A 835 -6.52 -24.69 -3.01
C GLN A 835 -6.52 -26.20 -2.78
N VAL A 836 -6.47 -26.95 -3.85
CA VAL A 836 -6.52 -28.41 -3.82
C VAL A 836 -5.23 -28.96 -4.44
N ARG A 837 -4.43 -29.65 -3.65
CA ARG A 837 -3.22 -30.31 -4.11
C ARG A 837 -3.49 -31.77 -4.39
N THR A 838 -3.04 -32.25 -5.52
CA THR A 838 -3.13 -33.64 -5.97
C THR A 838 -1.77 -34.21 -6.34
N THR A 839 -1.66 -35.49 -6.59
CA THR A 839 -0.45 -36.13 -7.14
C THR A 839 -0.08 -35.59 -8.54
N GLY A 840 -1.03 -34.98 -9.25
CA GLY A 840 -0.82 -34.43 -10.60
C GLY A 840 -0.67 -32.91 -10.68
N GLY A 841 -0.83 -32.18 -9.58
CA GLY A 841 -0.74 -30.71 -9.58
C GLY A 841 -1.61 -30.02 -8.52
N THR A 842 -1.82 -28.74 -8.70
CA THR A 842 -2.63 -27.92 -7.78
C THR A 842 -3.74 -27.19 -8.56
N ASP A 843 -4.98 -27.36 -8.10
CA ASP A 843 -6.15 -26.63 -8.59
C ASP A 843 -6.58 -25.58 -7.57
N VAL A 844 -7.14 -24.45 -8.05
CA VAL A 844 -7.65 -23.37 -7.20
C VAL A 844 -9.09 -23.06 -7.60
N PHE A 845 -9.96 -22.94 -6.60
CA PHE A 845 -11.38 -22.68 -6.76
C PHE A 845 -11.78 -21.44 -5.96
N LYS A 846 -12.63 -20.62 -6.53
CA LYS A 846 -13.33 -19.55 -5.83
C LYS A 846 -14.77 -20.00 -5.57
N PHE A 847 -15.27 -19.89 -4.34
CA PHE A 847 -16.65 -20.25 -3.99
C PHE A 847 -17.21 -19.25 -2.98
N ARG A 848 -18.53 -19.24 -2.85
CA ARG A 848 -19.23 -18.33 -1.93
C ARG A 848 -19.90 -19.12 -0.81
N VAL A 849 -19.64 -18.72 0.43
CA VAL A 849 -20.41 -19.11 1.61
C VAL A 849 -21.54 -18.10 1.76
N LYS A 850 -22.79 -18.57 1.85
CA LYS A 850 -23.98 -17.72 2.00
C LYS A 850 -24.38 -17.54 3.46
#